data_9e7601befb8f3f38c9d6e317057019f1
#
_entry.id   9e7601befb8f3f38c9d6e317057019f1
#
_cell.length_a   1.000
_cell.length_b   1.000
_cell.length_c   1.000
_cell.angle_alpha   90.00
_cell.angle_beta   90.00
_cell.angle_gamma   90.00
#
_symmetry.space_group_name_H-M   'P 1'
#
loop_
_entity.id
_entity.type
_entity.pdbx_description
1 polymer ?
#
loop_
_entity_poly.entity_id
_entity_poly.type
_entity_poly.pdbx_seq_one_letter_code
_entity_poly.pdbx_strand_id
1 'polypeptide(L)'
;MFDVSTFEWFTPKVKVPTVISAKPFTLDCPVQSNWEEGENRLLVIIQEVATADLKERALCGSKYGYDLANTFDFAYRDARLYGKVGRNKFVYAFVNWQAFPTYNLKSRAQLQAAQSAFKDRVLKVIKELKPTHILFMGDDVSAAFKPEFDPNTRGWVEEVEIAGKHYTCCSTLDLSMITSRSSFNDSDDDEEEEAGRDMFASSGLIETIIRHIRNMYLGYNPHQIEVKAKYKLLDSGGEVREMVEALRAAPYFAFDTETANLNRIDNELLVMQFASPEEDFTYIVPFLHKDSPFSTKELKQIRRLIYGLFCDDSIDPFGNTKYVVGQNLQFDITQIREQLKIPYITRPTWDLMNGEYLLDENQGFLDGFAGASAKAYSLAAISLRYGCDAFLTKDGFNKADRANIGATSLEDETFLEYCALDCLIPLAVHKEQLKRAEVTKYDKYKNLCLIQQSSNQHAVANMEHRGVLLDIPYLEGLLKKGSTLDKLVTEATNDLKHSKGVQKANAILQEAMGLSNDSLFADIVEDTPDNLFNPAKAEHVQVLFQDVLELEPVGGYQKKDRDNGKPAYKINKAFQQAHRFVFEVSLFSRLSKLKKMKSAYVQAFLKWVKKTADGALTGRLRPNFGFVYVVTGRSNSSKPSLQQTPSRGKEAKILKRAFIAPKGHLRLATDYSANEVRFAANIAHDHTMAHAFIVARQLRKAMWKMDAVEKKLIREMKRRGLPIPDLTEDKKG
;
A
#
# COMPACT_ATOMS: atom_id res chain seq x y z
N MET A 1 -2.30 -16.07 -26.17
CA MET A 1 -1.39 -15.06 -26.73
C MET A 1 -2.20 -14.26 -27.73
N PHE A 2 -2.23 -12.95 -27.60
CA PHE A 2 -2.96 -12.07 -28.52
C PHE A 2 -2.26 -12.06 -29.87
N ASP A 3 -2.98 -12.33 -30.95
CA ASP A 3 -2.39 -12.38 -32.30
C ASP A 3 -2.58 -11.03 -33.01
N VAL A 4 -1.51 -10.25 -33.08
CA VAL A 4 -1.51 -8.92 -33.71
C VAL A 4 -1.75 -9.02 -35.22
N SER A 5 -1.52 -10.20 -35.86
CA SER A 5 -1.78 -10.41 -37.27
C SER A 5 -3.28 -10.38 -37.62
N THR A 6 -4.15 -10.43 -36.62
CA THR A 6 -5.61 -10.31 -36.81
C THR A 6 -6.10 -8.88 -36.96
N PHE A 7 -5.22 -7.86 -36.85
CA PHE A 7 -5.59 -6.47 -37.01
C PHE A 7 -5.31 -5.97 -38.43
N GLU A 8 -6.27 -5.20 -38.96
CA GLU A 8 -6.04 -4.33 -40.09
C GLU A 8 -5.60 -2.94 -39.60
N TRP A 9 -4.74 -2.28 -40.37
CA TRP A 9 -4.17 -1.01 -40.01
C TRP A 9 -4.95 0.17 -40.63
N PHE A 10 -5.47 1.05 -39.79
CA PHE A 10 -6.18 2.26 -40.18
C PHE A 10 -5.27 3.46 -40.06
N THR A 11 -4.96 4.10 -41.19
CA THR A 11 -4.07 5.27 -41.27
C THR A 11 -4.87 6.53 -41.61
N PRO A 12 -5.35 7.29 -40.63
CA PRO A 12 -6.07 8.55 -40.93
C PRO A 12 -5.08 9.61 -41.46
N LYS A 13 -5.26 9.99 -42.72
CA LYS A 13 -4.50 11.09 -43.33
C LYS A 13 -5.03 12.43 -42.82
N VAL A 14 -4.44 12.99 -41.77
CA VAL A 14 -4.78 14.31 -41.24
C VAL A 14 -3.70 15.32 -41.56
N LYS A 15 -4.03 16.40 -42.27
CA LYS A 15 -3.15 17.58 -42.41
C LYS A 15 -3.15 18.32 -41.08
N VAL A 16 -2.02 18.33 -40.39
CA VAL A 16 -1.85 19.14 -39.18
C VAL A 16 -1.74 20.63 -39.57
N PRO A 17 -2.38 21.56 -38.82
CA PRO A 17 -2.25 22.98 -39.09
C PRO A 17 -0.79 23.44 -39.07
N THR A 18 -0.40 24.22 -40.04
CA THR A 18 0.99 24.71 -40.29
C THR A 18 1.57 25.62 -39.21
N VAL A 19 0.83 25.94 -38.17
CA VAL A 19 1.21 26.90 -37.10
C VAL A 19 2.08 26.24 -36.02
N ILE A 20 2.26 24.93 -36.03
CA ILE A 20 2.96 24.19 -34.97
C ILE A 20 4.30 23.66 -35.49
N SER A 21 5.38 24.10 -34.89
CA SER A 21 6.77 23.82 -35.31
C SER A 21 7.28 22.37 -35.12
N ALA A 22 6.47 21.49 -34.55
CA ALA A 22 6.82 20.08 -34.38
C ALA A 22 6.50 19.29 -35.64
N LYS A 23 7.41 18.40 -36.07
CA LYS A 23 7.14 17.50 -37.19
C LYS A 23 6.01 16.55 -36.81
N PRO A 24 4.88 16.52 -37.58
CA PRO A 24 3.83 15.56 -37.32
C PRO A 24 4.31 14.14 -37.58
N PHE A 25 3.86 13.20 -36.77
CA PHE A 25 4.02 11.78 -37.05
C PHE A 25 2.65 11.15 -37.31
N THR A 26 2.62 10.20 -38.25
CA THR A 26 1.45 9.40 -38.52
C THR A 26 1.75 7.99 -38.02
N LEU A 27 0.89 7.47 -37.16
CA LEU A 27 0.95 6.09 -36.70
C LEU A 27 -0.15 5.31 -37.40
N ASP A 28 0.18 4.11 -37.81
CA ASP A 28 -0.81 3.13 -38.24
C ASP A 28 -1.59 2.65 -37.01
N CYS A 29 -2.90 2.84 -37.06
CA CYS A 29 -3.79 2.51 -35.96
C CYS A 29 -4.42 1.13 -36.20
N PRO A 30 -4.21 0.15 -35.32
CA PRO A 30 -4.76 -1.19 -35.52
C PRO A 30 -6.29 -1.20 -35.35
N VAL A 31 -6.95 -1.81 -36.32
CA VAL A 31 -8.39 -2.11 -36.30
C VAL A 31 -8.55 -3.61 -36.50
N GLN A 32 -9.34 -4.24 -35.65
CA GLN A 32 -9.57 -5.68 -35.75
C GLN A 32 -10.31 -6.02 -37.04
N SER A 33 -9.94 -7.07 -37.76
CA SER A 33 -10.44 -7.41 -39.10
C SER A 33 -11.95 -7.65 -39.15
N ASN A 34 -12.56 -8.08 -38.04
CA ASN A 34 -14.00 -8.32 -37.90
C ASN A 34 -14.75 -7.11 -37.29
N TRP A 35 -14.22 -5.89 -37.40
CA TRP A 35 -14.78 -4.67 -36.79
C TRP A 35 -16.26 -4.44 -37.16
N GLU A 36 -16.61 -4.60 -38.43
CA GLU A 36 -17.97 -4.37 -38.93
C GLU A 36 -18.97 -5.40 -38.43
N GLU A 37 -18.52 -6.59 -38.06
CA GLU A 37 -19.34 -7.70 -37.56
C GLU A 37 -19.58 -7.58 -36.04
N GLY A 38 -18.83 -6.73 -35.35
CA GLY A 38 -18.93 -6.56 -33.91
C GLY A 38 -20.20 -5.83 -33.46
N GLU A 39 -20.98 -6.43 -32.58
CA GLU A 39 -22.11 -5.76 -31.93
C GLU A 39 -21.61 -4.62 -31.00
N ASN A 40 -20.49 -4.85 -30.31
CA ASN A 40 -19.86 -3.88 -29.42
C ASN A 40 -18.47 -3.54 -29.97
N ARG A 41 -18.37 -2.37 -30.56
CA ARG A 41 -17.15 -1.84 -31.18
C ARG A 41 -16.49 -0.86 -30.22
N LEU A 42 -15.37 -1.26 -29.60
CA LEU A 42 -14.61 -0.47 -28.63
C LEU A 42 -13.49 0.29 -29.32
N LEU A 43 -13.59 1.61 -29.36
CA LEU A 43 -12.51 2.49 -29.77
C LEU A 43 -11.70 2.91 -28.52
N VAL A 44 -10.42 2.60 -28.52
CA VAL A 44 -9.47 2.99 -27.47
C VAL A 44 -8.66 4.18 -27.93
N ILE A 45 -8.76 5.29 -27.22
CA ILE A 45 -8.03 6.54 -27.51
C ILE A 45 -6.89 6.65 -26.49
N ILE A 46 -5.65 6.50 -26.96
CA ILE A 46 -4.45 6.45 -26.10
C ILE A 46 -3.80 7.84 -26.07
N GLN A 47 -3.65 8.42 -24.89
CA GLN A 47 -3.08 9.76 -24.71
C GLN A 47 -1.64 9.84 -25.15
N GLU A 48 -0.78 9.02 -24.60
CA GLU A 48 0.65 8.97 -24.88
C GLU A 48 1.02 7.74 -25.69
N VAL A 49 1.97 7.91 -26.57
CA VAL A 49 2.49 6.84 -27.45
C VAL A 49 3.89 6.49 -27.01
N ALA A 50 4.19 5.21 -26.90
CA ALA A 50 5.53 4.76 -26.56
C ALA A 50 6.57 5.21 -27.59
N THR A 51 7.74 5.62 -27.13
CA THR A 51 8.85 6.03 -28.03
C THR A 51 9.22 4.94 -29.03
N ALA A 52 9.05 3.67 -28.67
CA ALA A 52 9.28 2.53 -29.55
C ALA A 52 8.24 2.48 -30.68
N ASP A 53 6.96 2.73 -30.40
CA ASP A 53 5.91 2.82 -31.42
C ASP A 53 6.14 3.97 -32.39
N LEU A 54 6.66 5.12 -31.91
CA LEU A 54 7.06 6.24 -32.77
C LEU A 54 8.18 5.88 -33.73
N LYS A 55 9.14 5.05 -33.31
CA LYS A 55 10.25 4.57 -34.16
C LYS A 55 9.74 3.63 -35.24
N GLU A 56 8.81 2.77 -34.91
CA GLU A 56 8.19 1.81 -35.82
C GLU A 56 7.10 2.43 -36.69
N ARG A 57 6.65 3.63 -36.35
CA ARG A 57 5.51 4.35 -36.96
C ARG A 57 4.20 3.57 -36.92
N ALA A 58 4.07 2.66 -35.98
CA ALA A 58 2.88 1.84 -35.80
C ALA A 58 2.46 1.82 -34.33
N LEU A 59 1.23 2.17 -34.04
CA LEU A 59 0.65 2.06 -32.70
C LEU A 59 0.50 0.57 -32.37
N CYS A 60 0.92 0.16 -31.16
CA CYS A 60 0.97 -1.23 -30.74
C CYS A 60 1.95 -2.13 -31.55
N GLY A 61 2.85 -1.55 -32.34
CA GLY A 61 3.89 -2.30 -33.04
C GLY A 61 5.07 -2.71 -32.14
N SER A 62 5.26 -1.99 -31.04
CA SER A 62 6.31 -2.28 -30.07
C SER A 62 5.88 -3.33 -29.04
N LYS A 63 6.85 -3.79 -28.24
CA LYS A 63 6.59 -4.67 -27.10
C LYS A 63 5.50 -4.10 -26.16
N TYR A 64 5.50 -2.81 -25.93
CA TYR A 64 4.49 -2.15 -25.08
C TYR A 64 3.10 -2.18 -25.68
N GLY A 65 2.99 -1.94 -26.98
CA GLY A 65 1.74 -2.07 -27.69
C GLY A 65 1.22 -3.50 -27.71
N TYR A 66 2.12 -4.46 -27.82
CA TYR A 66 1.76 -5.87 -27.70
C TYR A 66 1.22 -6.23 -26.30
N ASP A 67 1.86 -5.71 -25.23
CA ASP A 67 1.38 -5.89 -23.85
C ASP A 67 0.01 -5.24 -23.64
N LEU A 68 -0.22 -4.07 -24.25
CA LEU A 68 -1.53 -3.41 -24.24
C LEU A 68 -2.58 -4.27 -24.93
N ALA A 69 -2.31 -4.77 -26.12
CA ALA A 69 -3.23 -5.62 -26.86
C ALA A 69 -3.55 -6.90 -26.09
N ASN A 70 -2.58 -7.52 -25.42
CA ASN A 70 -2.80 -8.65 -24.52
C ASN A 70 -3.71 -8.26 -23.34
N THR A 71 -3.57 -7.03 -22.79
CA THR A 71 -4.43 -6.53 -21.71
C THR A 71 -5.90 -6.53 -22.12
N PHE A 72 -6.21 -6.12 -23.34
CA PHE A 72 -7.60 -6.16 -23.87
C PHE A 72 -8.09 -7.59 -24.06
N ASP A 73 -7.26 -8.50 -24.53
CA ASP A 73 -7.64 -9.90 -24.67
C ASP A 73 -7.94 -10.56 -23.30
N PHE A 74 -7.16 -10.22 -22.27
CA PHE A 74 -7.44 -10.67 -20.90
C PHE A 74 -8.75 -10.09 -20.37
N ALA A 75 -9.00 -8.80 -20.55
CA ALA A 75 -10.25 -8.17 -20.13
C ALA A 75 -11.48 -8.81 -20.81
N TYR A 76 -11.36 -9.10 -22.10
CA TYR A 76 -12.40 -9.79 -22.87
C TYR A 76 -12.66 -11.20 -22.35
N ARG A 77 -11.62 -11.97 -22.06
CA ARG A 77 -11.76 -13.33 -21.51
C ARG A 77 -12.40 -13.32 -20.13
N ASP A 78 -12.02 -12.36 -19.27
CA ASP A 78 -12.59 -12.19 -17.95
C ASP A 78 -14.10 -11.85 -18.03
N ALA A 79 -14.48 -10.90 -18.87
CA ALA A 79 -15.89 -10.56 -19.11
C ALA A 79 -16.70 -11.74 -19.63
N ARG A 80 -16.11 -12.61 -20.45
CA ARG A 80 -16.73 -13.82 -20.97
C ARG A 80 -16.93 -14.89 -19.89
N LEU A 81 -16.02 -15.00 -18.93
CA LEU A 81 -16.18 -15.90 -17.79
C LEU A 81 -17.45 -15.60 -17.00
N TYR A 82 -17.86 -14.34 -16.95
CA TYR A 82 -19.10 -13.90 -16.33
C TYR A 82 -20.36 -14.08 -17.22
N GLY A 83 -20.21 -14.66 -18.40
CA GLY A 83 -21.34 -15.11 -19.23
C GLY A 83 -22.19 -14.01 -19.84
N LYS A 84 -21.75 -12.74 -19.83
CA LYS A 84 -22.55 -11.61 -20.35
C LYS A 84 -22.24 -11.23 -21.80
N VAL A 85 -21.09 -11.63 -22.33
CA VAL A 85 -20.66 -11.25 -23.68
C VAL A 85 -20.25 -12.48 -24.49
N GLY A 86 -20.83 -12.68 -25.68
CA GLY A 86 -20.46 -13.74 -26.61
C GLY A 86 -19.15 -13.47 -27.35
N ARG A 87 -18.48 -14.52 -27.81
CA ARG A 87 -17.11 -14.49 -28.36
C ARG A 87 -16.89 -13.49 -29.51
N ASN A 88 -17.93 -13.21 -30.29
CA ASN A 88 -17.84 -12.35 -31.50
C ASN A 88 -18.50 -10.99 -31.29
N LYS A 89 -18.78 -10.59 -30.04
CA LYS A 89 -19.58 -9.40 -29.77
C LYS A 89 -18.74 -8.16 -29.44
N PHE A 90 -17.47 -8.33 -29.08
CA PHE A 90 -16.54 -7.24 -28.83
C PHE A 90 -15.38 -7.26 -29.81
N VAL A 91 -15.14 -6.13 -30.44
CA VAL A 91 -14.02 -5.87 -31.34
C VAL A 91 -13.33 -4.57 -30.93
N TYR A 92 -12.02 -4.46 -31.16
CA TYR A 92 -11.22 -3.31 -30.74
C TYR A 92 -10.65 -2.55 -31.91
N ALA A 93 -10.52 -1.24 -31.72
CA ALA A 93 -9.67 -0.39 -32.55
C ALA A 93 -8.91 0.57 -31.65
N PHE A 94 -7.69 0.93 -32.01
CA PHE A 94 -6.86 1.86 -31.26
C PHE A 94 -6.56 3.10 -32.08
N VAL A 95 -6.54 4.26 -31.42
CA VAL A 95 -6.10 5.53 -32.02
C VAL A 95 -5.26 6.32 -31.03
N ASN A 96 -4.18 6.91 -31.48
CA ASN A 96 -3.39 7.82 -30.68
C ASN A 96 -4.06 9.19 -30.57
N TRP A 97 -4.10 9.78 -29.35
CA TRP A 97 -4.56 11.16 -29.14
C TRP A 97 -3.59 12.16 -29.74
N GLN A 98 -2.32 12.10 -29.36
CA GLN A 98 -1.29 13.01 -29.85
C GLN A 98 -0.90 12.66 -31.29
N ALA A 99 -1.01 13.65 -32.21
CA ALA A 99 -0.54 13.50 -33.58
C ALA A 99 0.95 13.91 -33.74
N PHE A 100 1.53 14.56 -32.72
CA PHE A 100 2.94 14.94 -32.64
C PHE A 100 3.33 15.21 -31.18
N PRO A 101 4.64 15.13 -30.83
CA PRO A 101 5.09 15.37 -29.48
C PRO A 101 4.81 16.80 -29.00
N THR A 102 4.27 16.97 -27.79
CA THR A 102 3.89 18.28 -27.21
C THR A 102 4.99 18.93 -26.38
N TYR A 103 6.07 18.19 -26.03
CA TYR A 103 7.17 18.70 -25.19
C TYR A 103 7.94 19.87 -25.78
N ASN A 104 7.84 20.11 -27.10
CA ASN A 104 8.45 21.25 -27.79
C ASN A 104 7.56 22.51 -27.81
N LEU A 105 6.32 22.42 -27.31
CA LEU A 105 5.40 23.55 -27.31
C LEU A 105 5.71 24.48 -26.13
N LYS A 106 5.99 25.75 -26.43
CA LYS A 106 6.50 26.71 -25.42
C LYS A 106 5.42 27.59 -24.80
N SER A 107 4.19 27.57 -25.34
CA SER A 107 3.11 28.43 -24.84
C SER A 107 1.81 27.66 -24.65
N ARG A 108 0.98 28.14 -23.71
CA ARG A 108 -0.35 27.60 -23.45
C ARG A 108 -1.25 27.67 -24.70
N ALA A 109 -1.12 28.72 -25.50
CA ALA A 109 -1.88 28.88 -26.75
C ALA A 109 -1.50 27.81 -27.80
N GLN A 110 -0.20 27.47 -27.90
CA GLN A 110 0.26 26.39 -28.79
C GLN A 110 -0.26 25.04 -28.35
N LEU A 111 -0.27 24.76 -27.03
CA LEU A 111 -0.81 23.53 -26.48
C LEU A 111 -2.31 23.41 -26.73
N GLN A 112 -3.09 24.45 -26.50
CA GLN A 112 -4.53 24.50 -26.80
C GLN A 112 -4.84 24.26 -28.27
N ALA A 113 -4.09 24.89 -29.17
CA ALA A 113 -4.23 24.67 -30.62
C ALA A 113 -3.91 23.22 -31.02
N ALA A 114 -2.88 22.62 -30.42
CA ALA A 114 -2.53 21.23 -30.63
C ALA A 114 -3.64 20.28 -30.15
N GLN A 115 -4.15 20.49 -28.94
CA GLN A 115 -5.24 19.70 -28.37
C GLN A 115 -6.53 19.78 -29.21
N SER A 116 -6.87 20.98 -29.73
CA SER A 116 -7.98 21.12 -30.66
C SER A 116 -7.79 20.32 -31.95
N ALA A 117 -6.58 20.38 -32.54
CA ALA A 117 -6.26 19.61 -33.74
C ALA A 117 -6.29 18.08 -33.48
N PHE A 118 -5.86 17.65 -32.30
CA PHE A 118 -5.94 16.22 -31.90
C PHE A 118 -7.40 15.80 -31.77
N LYS A 119 -8.23 16.60 -31.12
CA LYS A 119 -9.67 16.33 -30.99
C LYS A 119 -10.36 16.21 -32.34
N ASP A 120 -10.12 17.17 -33.26
CA ASP A 120 -10.70 17.16 -34.60
C ASP A 120 -10.31 15.91 -35.40
N ARG A 121 -9.07 15.44 -35.23
CA ARG A 121 -8.59 14.22 -35.87
C ARG A 121 -9.33 12.99 -35.29
N VAL A 122 -9.43 12.88 -33.97
CA VAL A 122 -10.08 11.74 -33.31
C VAL A 122 -11.59 11.72 -33.63
N LEU A 123 -12.24 12.90 -33.72
CA LEU A 123 -13.65 12.99 -34.14
C LEU A 123 -13.87 12.44 -35.57
N LYS A 124 -12.92 12.60 -36.48
CA LYS A 124 -12.98 11.98 -37.82
C LYS A 124 -12.90 10.46 -37.73
N VAL A 125 -11.99 9.93 -36.90
CA VAL A 125 -11.87 8.48 -36.66
C VAL A 125 -13.15 7.91 -36.05
N ILE A 126 -13.73 8.58 -35.06
CA ILE A 126 -15.03 8.18 -34.47
C ILE A 126 -16.13 8.13 -35.53
N LYS A 127 -16.17 9.14 -36.40
CA LYS A 127 -17.17 9.19 -37.47
C LYS A 127 -17.02 8.08 -38.50
N GLU A 128 -15.77 7.68 -38.82
CA GLU A 128 -15.47 6.62 -39.78
C GLU A 128 -15.71 5.24 -39.19
N LEU A 129 -15.17 4.97 -38.00
CA LEU A 129 -15.26 3.67 -37.35
C LEU A 129 -16.62 3.40 -36.70
N LYS A 130 -17.39 4.42 -36.37
CA LYS A 130 -18.71 4.33 -35.71
C LYS A 130 -18.68 3.37 -34.51
N PRO A 131 -17.80 3.60 -33.51
CA PRO A 131 -17.75 2.75 -32.32
C PRO A 131 -19.09 2.77 -31.57
N THR A 132 -19.33 1.80 -30.73
CA THR A 132 -20.43 1.78 -29.76
C THR A 132 -19.93 2.20 -28.37
N HIS A 133 -18.67 1.89 -28.07
CA HIS A 133 -18.00 2.17 -26.81
C HIS A 133 -16.68 2.91 -27.06
N ILE A 134 -16.32 3.83 -26.16
CA ILE A 134 -15.06 4.58 -26.25
C ILE A 134 -14.35 4.52 -24.90
N LEU A 135 -13.07 4.07 -24.92
CA LEU A 135 -12.18 4.09 -23.75
C LEU A 135 -11.16 5.21 -23.92
N PHE A 136 -11.18 6.15 -22.99
CA PHE A 136 -10.16 7.21 -22.90
C PHE A 136 -9.02 6.74 -21.99
N MET A 137 -7.83 6.54 -22.54
CA MET A 137 -6.62 6.20 -21.81
C MET A 137 -5.78 7.45 -21.56
N GLY A 138 -5.96 8.05 -20.38
CA GLY A 138 -5.25 9.26 -19.94
C GLY A 138 -6.19 10.43 -19.62
N ASP A 139 -5.70 11.31 -18.77
CA ASP A 139 -6.51 12.40 -18.20
C ASP A 139 -6.77 13.52 -19.22
N ASP A 140 -5.76 13.90 -20.03
CA ASP A 140 -5.92 14.95 -21.04
C ASP A 140 -6.94 14.58 -22.10
N VAL A 141 -6.92 13.32 -22.55
CA VAL A 141 -7.90 12.86 -23.53
C VAL A 141 -9.30 12.75 -22.89
N SER A 142 -9.38 12.31 -21.63
CA SER A 142 -10.64 12.27 -20.90
C SER A 142 -11.24 13.68 -20.76
N ALA A 143 -10.46 14.64 -20.29
CA ALA A 143 -10.89 16.03 -20.14
C ALA A 143 -11.27 16.72 -21.48
N ALA A 144 -10.66 16.31 -22.60
CA ALA A 144 -10.99 16.85 -23.91
C ALA A 144 -12.42 16.49 -24.38
N PHE A 145 -12.94 15.32 -23.95
CA PHE A 145 -14.28 14.84 -24.30
C PHE A 145 -15.29 14.97 -23.17
N LYS A 146 -14.82 15.04 -21.92
CA LYS A 146 -15.61 15.18 -20.69
C LYS A 146 -15.15 16.44 -19.96
N PRO A 147 -15.78 17.62 -20.18
CA PRO A 147 -15.32 18.89 -19.59
C PRO A 147 -15.24 18.90 -18.06
N GLU A 148 -16.08 18.11 -17.39
CA GLU A 148 -16.13 17.96 -15.92
C GLU A 148 -15.38 16.71 -15.44
N PHE A 149 -14.44 16.19 -16.22
CA PHE A 149 -13.70 15.00 -15.85
C PHE A 149 -12.89 15.20 -14.57
N ASP A 150 -13.11 14.32 -13.60
CA ASP A 150 -12.30 14.18 -12.40
C ASP A 150 -11.50 12.87 -12.47
N PRO A 151 -10.17 12.86 -12.23
CA PRO A 151 -9.37 11.64 -12.17
C PRO A 151 -9.90 10.56 -11.20
N ASN A 152 -10.64 10.96 -10.15
CA ASN A 152 -11.26 10.01 -9.23
C ASN A 152 -12.44 9.24 -9.85
N THR A 153 -12.97 9.70 -10.99
CA THR A 153 -14.04 9.03 -11.73
C THR A 153 -13.54 8.02 -12.78
N ARG A 154 -12.25 7.70 -12.78
CA ARG A 154 -11.71 6.65 -13.64
C ARG A 154 -12.39 5.31 -13.35
N GLY A 155 -12.74 4.58 -14.40
CA GLY A 155 -13.47 3.33 -14.32
C GLY A 155 -15.00 3.48 -14.27
N TRP A 156 -15.51 4.70 -14.21
CA TRP A 156 -16.94 4.96 -14.36
C TRP A 156 -17.37 4.79 -15.81
N VAL A 157 -18.51 4.15 -16.01
CA VAL A 157 -19.12 3.95 -17.31
C VAL A 157 -20.26 4.95 -17.46
N GLU A 158 -20.14 5.85 -18.43
CA GLU A 158 -21.03 7.00 -18.62
C GLU A 158 -21.46 7.11 -20.07
N GLU A 159 -22.63 7.69 -20.31
CA GLU A 159 -23.05 8.12 -21.62
C GLU A 159 -22.54 9.54 -21.90
N VAL A 160 -21.66 9.69 -22.89
CA VAL A 160 -21.05 10.96 -23.28
C VAL A 160 -21.52 11.37 -24.66
N GLU A 161 -22.02 12.61 -24.79
CA GLU A 161 -22.36 13.16 -26.08
C GLU A 161 -21.12 13.63 -26.83
N ILE A 162 -20.84 13.04 -27.98
CA ILE A 162 -19.71 13.38 -28.83
C ILE A 162 -20.25 13.66 -30.26
N ALA A 163 -20.08 14.89 -30.70
CA ALA A 163 -20.54 15.35 -32.03
C ALA A 163 -22.03 15.02 -32.33
N GLY A 164 -22.90 15.24 -31.36
CA GLY A 164 -24.35 15.03 -31.48
C GLY A 164 -24.81 13.58 -31.41
N LYS A 165 -23.96 12.67 -30.92
CA LYS A 165 -24.28 11.25 -30.65
C LYS A 165 -23.82 10.82 -29.27
N HIS A 166 -24.60 9.99 -28.63
CA HIS A 166 -24.24 9.37 -27.35
C HIS A 166 -23.42 8.10 -27.54
N TYR A 167 -22.39 7.96 -26.72
CA TYR A 167 -21.49 6.80 -26.67
C TYR A 167 -21.29 6.38 -25.23
N THR A 168 -21.28 5.06 -25.01
CA THR A 168 -20.88 4.51 -23.72
C THR A 168 -19.36 4.68 -23.54
N CYS A 169 -18.94 5.50 -22.60
CA CYS A 169 -17.56 5.91 -22.40
C CYS A 169 -17.04 5.49 -21.03
N CYS A 170 -15.72 5.25 -20.94
CA CYS A 170 -15.01 5.06 -19.71
C CYS A 170 -13.64 5.72 -19.79
N SER A 171 -13.19 6.33 -18.71
CA SER A 171 -11.83 6.88 -18.58
C SER A 171 -10.95 5.89 -17.78
N THR A 172 -9.70 5.72 -18.19
CA THR A 172 -8.75 4.84 -17.50
C THR A 172 -7.35 5.46 -17.48
N LEU A 173 -6.40 4.74 -16.89
CA LEU A 173 -5.01 5.16 -16.77
C LEU A 173 -4.33 5.33 -18.11
N ASP A 174 -3.35 6.22 -18.17
CA ASP A 174 -2.45 6.35 -19.31
C ASP A 174 -1.44 5.21 -19.35
N LEU A 175 -1.05 4.81 -20.55
CA LEU A 175 -0.02 3.77 -20.76
C LEU A 175 1.35 4.18 -20.21
N SER A 176 1.68 5.46 -20.22
CA SER A 176 2.93 6.00 -19.67
C SER A 176 3.04 5.78 -18.17
N MET A 177 1.94 5.74 -17.44
CA MET A 177 1.93 5.42 -16.00
C MET A 177 2.39 3.99 -15.71
N ILE A 178 2.21 3.07 -16.66
CA ILE A 178 2.68 1.69 -16.56
C ILE A 178 4.20 1.63 -16.83
N THR A 179 4.66 2.41 -17.80
CA THR A 179 6.05 2.37 -18.27
C THR A 179 7.00 3.27 -17.49
N SER A 180 6.52 4.37 -16.90
CA SER A 180 7.35 5.35 -16.18
C SER A 180 7.67 4.98 -14.74
N ARG A 181 6.96 4.04 -14.15
CA ARG A 181 7.17 3.64 -12.74
C ARG A 181 8.39 2.76 -12.50
N SER A 182 8.99 2.19 -13.52
CA SER A 182 10.32 1.57 -13.40
C SER A 182 11.44 2.57 -13.04
N SER A 183 11.15 3.88 -13.05
CA SER A 183 12.11 4.96 -12.78
C SER A 183 11.79 5.85 -11.58
N PHE A 184 10.71 5.62 -10.81
CA PHE A 184 10.21 6.59 -9.84
C PHE A 184 10.37 6.23 -8.35
N ASN A 185 11.03 5.13 -7.99
CA ASN A 185 11.22 4.78 -6.58
C ASN A 185 12.58 5.26 -6.05
N ASP A 186 12.59 6.48 -5.52
CA ASP A 186 13.66 7.07 -4.71
C ASP A 186 13.32 7.06 -3.22
N SER A 187 12.97 5.93 -2.64
CA SER A 187 12.94 5.76 -1.19
C SER A 187 13.83 4.60 -0.77
N ASP A 188 14.85 4.93 0.01
CA ASP A 188 16.05 4.14 0.33
C ASP A 188 15.85 2.83 1.13
N ASP A 189 14.66 2.28 1.28
CA ASP A 189 14.48 1.33 2.38
C ASP A 189 14.09 -0.14 2.06
N ASP A 190 13.75 -0.54 0.80
CA ASP A 190 13.24 -1.92 0.61
C ASP A 190 13.42 -2.54 -0.81
N GLU A 191 14.62 -2.85 -1.24
CA GLU A 191 14.93 -3.24 -2.62
C GLU A 191 14.70 -4.72 -3.04
N GLU A 192 14.66 -5.68 -2.11
CA GLU A 192 14.19 -7.04 -2.48
C GLU A 192 12.68 -7.11 -2.67
N GLU A 193 11.97 -6.21 -2.01
CA GLU A 193 10.57 -5.92 -2.31
C GLU A 193 10.45 -5.03 -3.56
N GLU A 194 11.44 -4.24 -3.94
CA GLU A 194 11.37 -3.23 -5.00
C GLU A 194 11.39 -3.82 -6.41
N ALA A 195 12.28 -4.76 -6.74
CA ALA A 195 12.24 -5.48 -8.02
C ALA A 195 10.97 -6.33 -8.16
N GLY A 196 10.50 -6.90 -7.07
CA GLY A 196 9.19 -7.53 -6.98
C GLY A 196 8.05 -6.50 -7.08
N ARG A 197 8.18 -5.32 -6.44
CA ARG A 197 7.20 -4.23 -6.47
C ARG A 197 7.07 -3.59 -7.85
N ASP A 198 8.14 -3.40 -8.60
CA ASP A 198 8.08 -2.82 -9.96
C ASP A 198 7.35 -3.74 -10.94
N MET A 199 7.60 -5.04 -10.87
CA MET A 199 6.88 -6.02 -11.68
C MET A 199 5.41 -6.15 -11.21
N PHE A 200 5.16 -6.14 -9.90
CA PHE A 200 3.80 -6.17 -9.32
C PHE A 200 3.07 -4.83 -9.49
N ALA A 201 3.74 -3.69 -9.43
CA ALA A 201 3.13 -2.39 -9.68
C ALA A 201 2.64 -2.27 -11.12
N SER A 202 3.47 -2.65 -12.09
CA SER A 202 3.08 -2.67 -13.50
C SER A 202 1.92 -3.64 -13.76
N SER A 203 1.95 -4.83 -13.17
CA SER A 203 0.86 -5.80 -13.28
C SER A 203 -0.43 -5.30 -12.59
N GLY A 204 -0.32 -4.58 -11.47
CA GLY A 204 -1.44 -3.98 -10.78
C GLY A 204 -2.14 -2.87 -11.57
N LEU A 205 -1.38 -2.04 -12.29
CA LEU A 205 -1.94 -1.02 -13.17
C LEU A 205 -2.65 -1.65 -14.38
N ILE A 206 -2.07 -2.69 -14.96
CA ILE A 206 -2.70 -3.48 -16.03
C ILE A 206 -4.02 -4.10 -15.53
N GLU A 207 -4.02 -4.71 -14.35
CA GLU A 207 -5.21 -5.27 -13.74
C GLU A 207 -6.31 -4.23 -13.52
N THR A 208 -5.94 -3.01 -13.15
CA THR A 208 -6.90 -1.90 -13.02
C THR A 208 -7.52 -1.52 -14.38
N ILE A 209 -6.73 -1.43 -15.44
CA ILE A 209 -7.24 -1.20 -16.78
C ILE A 209 -8.20 -2.34 -17.19
N ILE A 210 -7.82 -3.59 -16.93
CA ILE A 210 -8.68 -4.76 -17.18
C ILE A 210 -10.02 -4.63 -16.45
N ARG A 211 -10.03 -4.17 -15.19
CA ARG A 211 -11.26 -3.96 -14.42
C ARG A 211 -12.11 -2.83 -14.98
N HIS A 212 -11.51 -1.71 -15.41
CA HIS A 212 -12.25 -0.63 -16.03
C HIS A 212 -12.93 -1.08 -17.34
N ILE A 213 -12.20 -1.82 -18.18
CA ILE A 213 -12.75 -2.44 -19.39
C ILE A 213 -13.88 -3.41 -19.05
N ARG A 214 -13.69 -4.24 -18.01
CA ARG A 214 -14.71 -5.17 -17.53
C ARG A 214 -15.96 -4.44 -17.03
N ASN A 215 -15.81 -3.35 -16.28
CA ASN A 215 -16.94 -2.52 -15.84
C ASN A 215 -17.74 -2.01 -17.04
N MET A 216 -17.05 -1.54 -18.09
CA MET A 216 -17.68 -1.10 -19.33
C MET A 216 -18.47 -2.25 -20.00
N TYR A 217 -17.90 -3.46 -20.10
CA TYR A 217 -18.57 -4.62 -20.68
C TYR A 217 -19.78 -5.08 -19.88
N LEU A 218 -19.73 -4.94 -18.56
CA LEU A 218 -20.82 -5.31 -17.66
C LEU A 218 -21.88 -4.20 -17.54
N GLY A 219 -21.62 -3.01 -18.08
CA GLY A 219 -22.46 -1.83 -17.90
C GLY A 219 -22.56 -1.42 -16.43
N TYR A 220 -21.49 -1.68 -15.64
CA TYR A 220 -21.46 -1.28 -14.25
C TYR A 220 -21.04 0.18 -14.15
N ASN A 221 -21.94 0.97 -13.58
CA ASN A 221 -21.65 2.35 -13.21
C ASN A 221 -21.95 2.52 -11.73
N PRO A 222 -20.99 2.99 -10.89
CA PRO A 222 -21.30 3.39 -9.54
C PRO A 222 -22.34 4.51 -9.58
N HIS A 223 -23.46 4.30 -8.89
CA HIS A 223 -24.46 5.35 -8.79
C HIS A 223 -23.89 6.56 -8.06
N GLN A 224 -24.33 7.71 -8.44
CA GLN A 224 -24.06 8.93 -7.67
C GLN A 224 -24.77 8.78 -6.33
N ILE A 225 -24.00 8.76 -5.25
CA ILE A 225 -24.52 8.67 -3.89
C ILE A 225 -24.74 10.10 -3.40
N GLU A 226 -26.00 10.49 -3.20
CA GLU A 226 -26.34 11.73 -2.52
C GLU A 226 -26.54 11.43 -1.03
N VAL A 227 -25.73 12.04 -0.17
CA VAL A 227 -25.83 11.94 1.29
C VAL A 227 -25.99 13.35 1.84
N LYS A 228 -27.08 13.56 2.57
CA LYS A 228 -27.33 14.81 3.33
C LYS A 228 -27.02 14.59 4.78
N ALA A 229 -26.23 15.46 5.38
CA ALA A 229 -25.96 15.43 6.80
C ALA A 229 -27.25 15.65 7.59
N LYS A 230 -27.70 14.62 8.30
CA LYS A 230 -28.81 14.68 9.24
C LYS A 230 -28.40 14.00 10.53
N TYR A 231 -28.74 14.58 11.63
CA TYR A 231 -28.36 14.03 12.95
C TYR A 231 -29.44 14.25 14.00
N LYS A 232 -29.35 13.43 15.04
CA LYS A 232 -30.06 13.59 16.29
C LYS A 232 -29.06 13.57 17.44
N LEU A 233 -28.83 14.74 18.04
CA LEU A 233 -28.02 14.87 19.25
C LEU A 233 -28.82 14.35 20.44
N LEU A 234 -28.30 13.35 21.15
CA LEU A 234 -28.98 12.72 22.28
C LEU A 234 -28.60 13.42 23.58
N ASP A 235 -29.61 13.75 24.39
CA ASP A 235 -29.44 14.48 25.64
C ASP A 235 -29.88 13.70 26.90
N SER A 236 -30.47 12.51 26.74
CA SER A 236 -30.97 11.69 27.85
C SER A 236 -30.62 10.21 27.71
N GLY A 237 -30.43 9.54 28.84
CA GLY A 237 -30.23 8.09 28.90
C GLY A 237 -31.43 7.28 28.36
N GLY A 238 -32.62 7.87 28.30
CA GLY A 238 -33.81 7.30 27.66
C GLY A 238 -33.65 7.20 26.16
N GLU A 239 -33.29 8.30 25.51
CA GLU A 239 -33.04 8.33 24.06
C GLU A 239 -31.91 7.40 23.65
N VAL A 240 -30.83 7.31 24.44
CA VAL A 240 -29.75 6.34 24.16
C VAL A 240 -30.25 4.89 24.22
N ARG A 241 -31.24 4.58 25.09
CA ARG A 241 -31.86 3.26 25.13
C ARG A 241 -32.69 3.00 23.88
N GLU A 242 -33.51 3.96 23.45
CA GLU A 242 -34.30 3.85 22.21
C GLU A 242 -33.39 3.65 20.99
N MET A 243 -32.32 4.43 20.88
CA MET A 243 -31.29 4.23 19.87
C MET A 243 -30.75 2.80 19.88
N VAL A 244 -30.34 2.28 21.04
CA VAL A 244 -29.78 0.92 21.14
C VAL A 244 -30.79 -0.14 20.74
N GLU A 245 -32.06 0.04 21.03
CA GLU A 245 -33.16 -0.85 20.63
C GLU A 245 -33.36 -0.81 19.11
N ALA A 246 -33.35 0.37 18.50
CA ALA A 246 -33.40 0.53 17.03
C ALA A 246 -32.20 -0.12 16.33
N LEU A 247 -30.98 0.12 16.81
CA LEU A 247 -29.77 -0.48 16.24
C LEU A 247 -29.72 -2.01 16.41
N ARG A 248 -30.29 -2.53 17.48
CA ARG A 248 -30.44 -3.99 17.67
C ARG A 248 -31.47 -4.60 16.73
N ALA A 249 -32.52 -3.87 16.37
CA ALA A 249 -33.49 -4.33 15.39
C ALA A 249 -32.91 -4.39 13.98
N ALA A 250 -32.08 -3.44 13.61
CA ALA A 250 -31.50 -3.31 12.28
C ALA A 250 -30.56 -4.49 11.89
N PRO A 251 -30.44 -4.83 10.61
CA PRO A 251 -29.53 -5.89 10.13
C PRO A 251 -28.06 -5.55 10.30
N TYR A 252 -27.70 -4.28 10.26
CA TYR A 252 -26.39 -3.71 10.55
C TYR A 252 -26.55 -2.24 10.95
N PHE A 253 -25.51 -1.64 11.48
CA PHE A 253 -25.47 -0.21 11.76
C PHE A 253 -24.08 0.35 11.51
N ALA A 254 -23.98 1.63 11.18
CA ALA A 254 -22.71 2.35 11.13
C ALA A 254 -22.29 2.83 12.49
N PHE A 255 -20.98 2.93 12.69
CA PHE A 255 -20.35 3.37 13.93
C PHE A 255 -19.06 4.11 13.66
N ASP A 256 -18.87 5.22 14.37
CA ASP A 256 -17.64 6.00 14.40
C ASP A 256 -17.41 6.64 15.77
N THR A 257 -16.20 7.15 16.06
CA THR A 257 -15.86 7.76 17.34
C THR A 257 -15.01 9.01 17.17
N GLU A 258 -15.34 10.06 17.95
CA GLU A 258 -14.50 11.22 18.11
C GLU A 258 -13.79 11.19 19.45
N THR A 259 -12.49 11.49 19.44
CA THR A 259 -11.62 11.36 20.60
C THR A 259 -10.74 12.59 20.81
N ALA A 260 -10.25 12.79 22.03
CA ALA A 260 -9.41 13.93 22.37
C ALA A 260 -8.06 13.95 21.63
N ASN A 261 -7.56 12.78 21.22
CA ASN A 261 -6.32 12.64 20.46
C ASN A 261 -6.28 11.30 19.72
N LEU A 262 -5.21 11.04 18.98
CA LEU A 262 -5.03 9.79 18.22
C LEU A 262 -4.31 8.68 19.01
N ASN A 263 -4.10 8.82 20.31
CA ASN A 263 -3.53 7.76 21.12
C ASN A 263 -4.60 6.66 21.36
N ARG A 264 -4.18 5.41 21.31
CA ARG A 264 -5.10 4.29 21.45
C ARG A 264 -5.41 3.90 22.89
N ILE A 265 -4.52 4.24 23.82
CA ILE A 265 -4.62 3.84 25.23
C ILE A 265 -4.88 5.06 26.11
N ASP A 266 -4.08 6.11 25.91
CA ASP A 266 -4.14 7.34 26.70
C ASP A 266 -4.98 8.39 25.93
N ASN A 267 -6.28 8.24 26.02
CA ASN A 267 -7.22 9.03 25.23
C ASN A 267 -8.56 9.16 25.98
N GLU A 268 -9.40 10.07 25.54
CA GLU A 268 -10.78 10.23 26.00
C GLU A 268 -11.73 10.07 24.82
N LEU A 269 -12.76 9.27 24.99
CA LEU A 269 -13.84 9.09 24.04
C LEU A 269 -14.86 10.20 24.22
N LEU A 270 -14.83 11.19 23.33
CA LEU A 270 -15.64 12.40 23.44
C LEU A 270 -17.06 12.19 22.93
N VAL A 271 -17.20 11.66 21.72
CA VAL A 271 -18.48 11.47 21.03
C VAL A 271 -18.51 10.08 20.40
N MET A 272 -19.66 9.45 20.37
CA MET A 272 -19.94 8.23 19.62
C MET A 272 -21.08 8.51 18.63
N GLN A 273 -20.88 8.09 17.39
CA GLN A 273 -21.86 8.24 16.32
C GLN A 273 -22.41 6.87 15.90
N PHE A 274 -23.72 6.81 15.64
CA PHE A 274 -24.39 5.61 15.18
C PHE A 274 -25.44 5.94 14.13
N ALA A 275 -25.54 5.14 13.07
CA ALA A 275 -26.61 5.26 12.10
C ALA A 275 -27.18 3.90 11.70
N SER A 276 -28.49 3.82 11.53
CA SER A 276 -29.21 2.65 11.07
C SER A 276 -29.51 2.76 9.57
N PRO A 277 -29.45 1.67 8.78
CA PRO A 277 -29.93 1.69 7.39
C PRO A 277 -31.45 1.91 7.24
N GLU A 278 -32.18 1.81 8.34
CA GLU A 278 -33.65 2.03 8.40
C GLU A 278 -34.01 3.51 8.63
N GLU A 279 -32.98 4.34 8.94
CA GLU A 279 -33.13 5.76 9.24
C GLU A 279 -32.21 6.60 8.33
N ASP A 280 -32.56 7.87 8.14
CA ASP A 280 -31.81 8.81 7.29
C ASP A 280 -30.98 9.83 8.07
N PHE A 281 -30.69 9.52 9.34
CA PHE A 281 -29.91 10.38 10.22
C PHE A 281 -28.95 9.58 11.11
N THR A 282 -27.99 10.29 11.70
CA THR A 282 -27.01 9.75 12.66
C THR A 282 -27.41 10.14 14.07
N TYR A 283 -27.42 9.20 14.99
CA TYR A 283 -27.44 9.46 16.43
C TYR A 283 -26.07 9.90 16.92
N ILE A 284 -26.00 11.03 17.62
CA ILE A 284 -24.77 11.56 18.20
C ILE A 284 -24.88 11.49 19.72
N VAL A 285 -23.97 10.74 20.36
CA VAL A 285 -23.91 10.53 21.80
C VAL A 285 -22.68 11.24 22.37
N PRO A 286 -22.81 12.44 22.97
CA PRO A 286 -21.68 13.20 23.52
C PRO A 286 -21.23 12.61 24.85
N PHE A 287 -20.39 11.56 24.83
CA PHE A 287 -20.10 10.71 26.00
C PHE A 287 -19.26 11.43 27.05
N LEU A 288 -18.00 11.80 26.75
CA LEU A 288 -17.14 12.56 27.67
C LEU A 288 -16.83 13.96 27.14
N HIS A 289 -17.61 14.45 26.20
CA HIS A 289 -17.47 15.80 25.70
C HIS A 289 -17.70 16.84 26.80
N LYS A 290 -17.04 18.00 26.74
CA LYS A 290 -17.18 19.09 27.73
C LYS A 290 -18.63 19.57 27.92
N ASP A 291 -19.40 19.55 26.81
CA ASP A 291 -20.81 19.97 26.79
C ASP A 291 -21.77 18.76 26.92
N SER A 292 -21.28 17.60 27.39
CA SER A 292 -22.11 16.42 27.56
C SER A 292 -23.21 16.67 28.58
N PRO A 293 -24.49 16.38 28.27
CA PRO A 293 -25.61 16.54 29.20
C PRO A 293 -25.70 15.41 30.23
N PHE A 294 -24.94 14.31 30.04
CA PHE A 294 -25.10 13.09 30.82
C PHE A 294 -24.47 13.18 32.22
N SER A 295 -25.26 12.86 33.25
CA SER A 295 -24.75 12.65 34.61
C SER A 295 -23.83 11.41 34.68
N THR A 296 -23.00 11.33 35.71
CA THR A 296 -22.13 10.16 35.97
C THR A 296 -22.94 8.85 36.06
N LYS A 297 -24.18 8.89 36.52
CA LYS A 297 -25.08 7.72 36.60
C LYS A 297 -25.51 7.29 35.21
N GLU A 298 -25.87 8.23 34.34
CA GLU A 298 -26.26 7.98 32.95
C GLU A 298 -25.07 7.47 32.13
N LEU A 299 -23.88 8.05 32.28
CA LEU A 299 -22.68 7.54 31.62
C LEU A 299 -22.39 6.08 31.97
N LYS A 300 -22.61 5.65 33.21
CA LYS A 300 -22.50 4.23 33.60
C LYS A 300 -23.58 3.36 32.93
N GLN A 301 -24.77 3.90 32.76
CA GLN A 301 -25.87 3.23 32.08
C GLN A 301 -25.62 3.11 30.57
N ILE A 302 -25.18 4.19 29.94
CA ILE A 302 -24.78 4.24 28.54
C ILE A 302 -23.67 3.20 28.25
N ARG A 303 -22.65 3.12 29.10
CA ARG A 303 -21.60 2.07 28.96
C ARG A 303 -22.20 0.66 28.92
N ARG A 304 -23.20 0.36 29.74
CA ARG A 304 -23.84 -0.97 29.76
C ARG A 304 -24.65 -1.23 28.49
N LEU A 305 -25.37 -0.21 28.01
CA LEU A 305 -26.17 -0.29 26.80
C LEU A 305 -25.28 -0.54 25.58
N ILE A 306 -24.18 0.23 25.43
CA ILE A 306 -23.19 0.08 24.35
C ILE A 306 -22.44 -1.26 24.46
N TYR A 307 -22.09 -1.69 25.69
CA TYR A 307 -21.54 -3.03 25.92
C TYR A 307 -22.44 -4.11 25.31
N GLY A 308 -23.74 -4.09 25.64
CA GLY A 308 -24.71 -5.06 25.12
C GLY A 308 -24.97 -4.92 23.61
N LEU A 309 -24.62 -3.79 22.99
CA LEU A 309 -24.70 -3.62 21.54
C LEU A 309 -23.53 -4.28 20.81
N PHE A 310 -22.30 -4.25 21.35
CA PHE A 310 -21.10 -4.80 20.74
C PHE A 310 -20.74 -6.22 21.20
N CYS A 311 -21.27 -6.68 22.33
CA CYS A 311 -20.98 -8.00 22.93
C CYS A 311 -22.25 -8.85 23.02
N ASP A 312 -22.94 -9.02 21.91
CA ASP A 312 -24.13 -9.87 21.82
C ASP A 312 -23.70 -11.32 21.53
N ASP A 313 -23.84 -12.20 22.52
CA ASP A 313 -23.46 -13.61 22.41
C ASP A 313 -24.47 -14.45 21.59
N SER A 314 -25.61 -13.87 21.17
CA SER A 314 -26.63 -14.54 20.35
C SER A 314 -26.31 -14.54 18.84
N ILE A 315 -25.14 -14.04 18.44
CA ILE A 315 -24.76 -13.90 17.04
C ILE A 315 -24.32 -15.26 16.47
N ASP A 316 -25.09 -15.76 15.51
CA ASP A 316 -24.66 -16.86 14.67
C ASP A 316 -23.66 -16.36 13.60
N PRO A 317 -22.38 -16.78 13.63
CA PRO A 317 -21.41 -16.36 12.65
C PRO A 317 -21.68 -16.88 11.21
N PHE A 318 -22.62 -17.79 11.04
CA PHE A 318 -22.97 -18.42 9.76
C PHE A 318 -24.39 -18.11 9.26
N GLY A 319 -25.21 -17.41 10.05
CA GLY A 319 -26.59 -17.06 9.73
C GLY A 319 -26.82 -15.58 9.36
N ASN A 320 -27.96 -15.03 9.74
CA ASN A 320 -28.32 -13.62 9.60
C ASN A 320 -27.50 -12.75 10.58
N THR A 321 -26.20 -12.71 10.40
CA THR A 321 -25.27 -12.06 11.31
C THR A 321 -25.43 -10.55 11.23
N LYS A 322 -25.85 -9.93 12.32
CA LYS A 322 -25.83 -8.50 12.49
C LYS A 322 -24.38 -8.01 12.63
N TYR A 323 -24.00 -6.95 11.97
CA TYR A 323 -22.62 -6.45 11.94
C TYR A 323 -22.54 -4.93 12.02
N VAL A 324 -21.34 -4.43 12.28
CA VAL A 324 -21.03 -3.00 12.34
C VAL A 324 -20.34 -2.59 11.06
N VAL A 325 -20.75 -1.47 10.47
CA VAL A 325 -20.14 -0.84 9.30
C VAL A 325 -19.36 0.40 9.73
N GLY A 326 -18.25 0.69 9.13
CA GLY A 326 -17.51 1.94 9.37
C GLY A 326 -16.21 2.01 8.57
N GLN A 327 -15.47 3.07 8.84
CA GLN A 327 -14.20 3.36 8.19
C GLN A 327 -13.04 3.22 9.17
N ASN A 328 -12.07 2.36 8.89
CA ASN A 328 -10.91 2.13 9.78
C ASN A 328 -11.32 1.75 11.21
N LEU A 329 -12.35 0.92 11.34
CA LEU A 329 -12.97 0.48 12.59
C LEU A 329 -11.98 -0.11 13.62
N GLN A 330 -10.78 -0.46 13.21
CA GLN A 330 -9.72 -0.93 14.11
C GLN A 330 -9.38 0.12 15.18
N PHE A 331 -9.43 1.41 14.83
CA PHE A 331 -9.25 2.50 15.78
C PHE A 331 -10.41 2.56 16.78
N ASP A 332 -11.65 2.60 16.29
CA ASP A 332 -12.86 2.73 17.07
C ASP A 332 -13.07 1.54 18.01
N ILE A 333 -12.84 0.32 17.52
CA ILE A 333 -12.83 -0.91 18.34
C ILE A 333 -11.86 -0.77 19.52
N THR A 334 -10.67 -0.21 19.28
CA THR A 334 -9.68 -0.02 20.34
C THR A 334 -10.15 1.03 21.34
N GLN A 335 -10.75 2.15 20.88
CA GLN A 335 -11.26 3.20 21.76
C GLN A 335 -12.39 2.70 22.64
N ILE A 336 -13.42 2.05 22.10
CA ILE A 336 -14.53 1.55 22.93
C ILE A 336 -14.07 0.47 23.93
N ARG A 337 -13.09 -0.36 23.55
CA ARG A 337 -12.50 -1.34 24.49
C ARG A 337 -11.81 -0.65 25.66
N GLU A 338 -10.98 0.35 25.38
CA GLU A 338 -10.25 1.07 26.42
C GLU A 338 -11.15 1.95 27.27
N GLN A 339 -11.98 2.75 26.64
CA GLN A 339 -12.75 3.78 27.33
C GLN A 339 -14.02 3.22 27.99
N LEU A 340 -14.70 2.29 27.34
CA LEU A 340 -15.89 1.64 27.89
C LEU A 340 -15.57 0.36 28.68
N LYS A 341 -14.28 -0.06 28.73
CA LYS A 341 -13.82 -1.28 29.39
C LYS A 341 -14.52 -2.54 28.86
N ILE A 342 -14.71 -2.58 27.55
CA ILE A 342 -15.26 -3.74 26.85
C ILE A 342 -14.11 -4.73 26.56
N PRO A 343 -14.08 -5.92 27.17
CA PRO A 343 -12.90 -6.81 27.09
C PRO A 343 -12.70 -7.40 25.67
N TYR A 344 -13.79 -7.62 24.95
CA TYR A 344 -13.79 -8.11 23.57
C TYR A 344 -15.10 -7.70 22.88
N ILE A 345 -15.06 -7.65 21.57
CA ILE A 345 -16.21 -7.38 20.71
C ILE A 345 -16.52 -8.67 19.96
N THR A 346 -17.77 -9.12 20.03
CA THR A 346 -18.23 -10.34 19.34
C THR A 346 -18.86 -10.05 18.00
N ARG A 347 -19.44 -8.84 17.86
CA ARG A 347 -20.13 -8.44 16.63
C ARG A 347 -19.13 -8.28 15.47
N PRO A 348 -19.36 -8.94 14.31
CA PRO A 348 -18.52 -8.76 13.14
C PRO A 348 -18.49 -7.31 12.65
N THR A 349 -17.43 -6.95 11.96
CA THR A 349 -17.23 -5.62 11.41
C THR A 349 -17.11 -5.68 9.89
N TRP A 350 -17.70 -4.69 9.23
CA TRP A 350 -17.46 -4.39 7.82
C TRP A 350 -16.73 -3.07 7.75
N ASP A 351 -15.41 -3.14 7.61
CA ASP A 351 -14.59 -1.96 7.39
C ASP A 351 -14.53 -1.62 5.91
N LEU A 352 -14.94 -0.41 5.54
CA LEU A 352 -14.95 0.03 4.13
C LEU A 352 -13.58 -0.04 3.48
N MET A 353 -12.50 0.24 4.23
CA MET A 353 -11.13 0.10 3.72
C MET A 353 -10.84 -1.33 3.27
N ASN A 354 -11.18 -2.30 4.12
CA ASN A 354 -10.97 -3.72 3.82
C ASN A 354 -11.90 -4.19 2.70
N GLY A 355 -13.15 -3.70 2.70
CA GLY A 355 -14.11 -3.99 1.63
C GLY A 355 -13.62 -3.48 0.28
N GLU A 356 -13.18 -2.23 0.23
CA GLU A 356 -12.67 -1.62 -1.00
C GLU A 356 -11.38 -2.29 -1.47
N TYR A 357 -10.48 -2.62 -0.55
CA TYR A 357 -9.26 -3.35 -0.86
C TYR A 357 -9.55 -4.74 -1.47
N LEU A 358 -10.54 -5.47 -0.98
CA LEU A 358 -10.93 -6.76 -1.55
C LEU A 358 -11.57 -6.63 -2.94
N LEU A 359 -12.22 -5.50 -3.23
CA LEU A 359 -12.75 -5.20 -4.56
C LEU A 359 -11.65 -4.74 -5.53
N ASP A 360 -10.62 -4.05 -5.01
CA ASP A 360 -9.49 -3.57 -5.79
C ASP A 360 -8.25 -3.29 -4.92
N GLU A 361 -7.37 -4.28 -4.79
CA GLU A 361 -6.12 -4.19 -4.05
C GLU A 361 -5.10 -3.23 -4.67
N ASN A 362 -5.33 -2.79 -5.91
CA ASN A 362 -4.40 -1.94 -6.66
C ASN A 362 -4.68 -0.44 -6.55
N GLN A 363 -5.76 -0.03 -5.87
CA GLN A 363 -6.11 1.39 -5.71
C GLN A 363 -4.97 2.23 -5.13
N GLY A 364 -4.16 1.66 -4.24
CA GLY A 364 -2.99 2.35 -3.67
C GLY A 364 -1.92 2.76 -4.69
N PHE A 365 -1.91 2.16 -5.88
CA PHE A 365 -0.98 2.51 -6.96
C PHE A 365 -1.53 3.61 -7.87
N LEU A 366 -2.85 3.81 -7.91
CA LEU A 366 -3.48 4.78 -8.80
C LEU A 366 -3.16 6.23 -8.43
N ASP A 367 -2.97 6.51 -7.15
CA ASP A 367 -2.73 7.88 -6.65
C ASP A 367 -1.32 8.41 -6.94
N GLY A 368 -0.49 7.70 -7.70
CA GLY A 368 0.78 8.21 -8.21
C GLY A 368 1.90 8.40 -7.18
N PHE A 369 1.67 8.07 -5.91
CA PHE A 369 2.62 8.36 -4.84
C PHE A 369 3.08 7.09 -4.12
N ALA A 370 4.36 6.80 -4.16
CA ALA A 370 4.99 5.84 -3.25
C ALA A 370 4.67 6.25 -1.80
N GLY A 371 4.04 5.36 -1.03
CA GLY A 371 3.59 5.63 0.34
C GLY A 371 2.18 6.23 0.49
N ALA A 372 1.43 6.45 -0.58
CA ALA A 372 0.07 7.02 -0.54
C ALA A 372 -1.05 5.96 -0.44
N SER A 373 -0.72 4.67 -0.31
CA SER A 373 -1.72 3.59 -0.24
C SER A 373 -2.81 3.82 0.82
N ALA A 374 -2.46 4.44 1.95
CA ALA A 374 -3.45 4.80 2.98
C ALA A 374 -4.46 5.84 2.52
N LYS A 375 -4.08 6.77 1.63
CA LYS A 375 -4.97 7.81 1.11
C LYS A 375 -5.99 7.26 0.13
N ALA A 376 -5.60 6.27 -0.68
CA ALA A 376 -6.50 5.64 -1.64
C ALA A 376 -7.69 4.93 -0.97
N TYR A 377 -7.51 4.48 0.26
CA TYR A 377 -8.55 3.84 1.06
C TYR A 377 -9.11 4.74 2.17
N SER A 378 -8.86 6.06 2.12
CA SER A 378 -9.53 7.01 3.00
C SER A 378 -11.03 7.10 2.68
N LEU A 379 -11.85 7.47 3.66
CA LEU A 379 -13.29 7.61 3.45
C LEU A 379 -13.60 8.59 2.31
N ALA A 380 -12.91 9.73 2.25
CA ALA A 380 -13.07 10.69 1.17
C ALA A 380 -12.73 10.11 -0.22
N ALA A 381 -11.63 9.36 -0.35
CA ALA A 381 -11.28 8.74 -1.63
C ALA A 381 -12.24 7.61 -2.03
N ILE A 382 -12.71 6.83 -1.05
CA ILE A 382 -13.69 5.76 -1.30
C ILE A 382 -15.03 6.37 -1.72
N SER A 383 -15.54 7.37 -0.97
CA SER A 383 -16.84 8.01 -1.25
C SER A 383 -16.86 8.65 -2.64
N LEU A 384 -15.78 9.34 -3.03
CA LEU A 384 -15.65 9.91 -4.37
C LEU A 384 -15.74 8.87 -5.48
N ARG A 385 -15.13 7.69 -5.29
CA ARG A 385 -15.26 6.59 -6.27
C ARG A 385 -16.69 6.12 -6.47
N TYR A 386 -17.55 6.34 -5.50
CA TYR A 386 -18.98 6.03 -5.56
C TYR A 386 -19.87 7.27 -5.83
N GLY A 387 -19.25 8.38 -6.25
CA GLY A 387 -19.96 9.59 -6.62
C GLY A 387 -20.46 10.44 -5.46
N CYS A 388 -19.97 10.21 -4.25
CA CYS A 388 -20.29 11.01 -3.09
C CYS A 388 -19.18 12.04 -2.82
N ASP A 389 -19.51 13.33 -2.95
CA ASP A 389 -18.62 14.47 -2.73
C ASP A 389 -18.86 15.22 -1.42
N ALA A 390 -19.72 14.70 -0.56
CA ALA A 390 -20.16 15.36 0.67
C ALA A 390 -19.00 15.86 1.58
N PHE A 391 -17.81 15.21 1.50
CA PHE A 391 -16.61 15.67 2.22
C PHE A 391 -15.78 16.74 1.49
N LEU A 392 -16.14 17.12 0.27
CA LEU A 392 -15.37 18.06 -0.54
C LEU A 392 -15.87 19.50 -0.44
N THR A 393 -16.94 19.75 0.29
CA THR A 393 -17.46 21.10 0.50
C THR A 393 -16.41 21.95 1.20
N LYS A 394 -16.03 23.06 0.59
CA LYS A 394 -14.93 23.93 1.03
C LYS A 394 -15.08 24.50 2.44
N ASP A 395 -16.27 24.50 2.97
CA ASP A 395 -16.64 25.09 4.26
C ASP A 395 -16.80 24.00 5.36
N GLY A 396 -16.40 22.76 5.11
CA GLY A 396 -16.54 21.66 6.07
C GLY A 396 -15.47 21.64 7.16
N PHE A 397 -15.70 20.82 8.17
CA PHE A 397 -14.84 20.61 9.33
C PHE A 397 -13.44 20.12 8.91
N ASN A 398 -12.43 20.97 9.04
CA ASN A 398 -11.11 20.76 8.47
C ASN A 398 -10.15 20.02 9.42
N LYS A 399 -8.92 19.74 8.97
CA LYS A 399 -7.92 19.00 9.75
C LYS A 399 -7.51 19.72 11.05
N ALA A 400 -7.52 21.05 11.09
CA ALA A 400 -7.18 21.80 12.29
C ALA A 400 -8.30 21.70 13.33
N ASP A 401 -9.56 21.71 12.88
CA ASP A 401 -10.73 21.53 13.71
C ASP A 401 -10.74 20.12 14.32
N ARG A 402 -10.43 19.08 13.54
CA ARG A 402 -10.26 17.69 14.03
C ARG A 402 -9.18 17.53 15.08
N ALA A 403 -8.15 18.35 15.05
CA ALA A 403 -7.10 18.31 16.08
C ALA A 403 -7.55 18.91 17.42
N ASN A 404 -8.71 19.59 17.47
CA ASN A 404 -9.20 20.31 18.62
C ASN A 404 -10.67 19.99 18.96
N ILE A 405 -11.15 18.80 18.64
CA ILE A 405 -12.55 18.36 18.85
C ILE A 405 -13.00 18.58 20.29
N GLY A 406 -12.15 18.32 21.27
CA GLY A 406 -12.49 18.51 22.68
C GLY A 406 -12.82 19.98 23.08
N ALA A 407 -12.41 20.96 22.28
CA ALA A 407 -12.73 22.37 22.47
C ALA A 407 -13.91 22.85 21.61
N THR A 408 -14.30 22.11 20.58
CA THR A 408 -15.44 22.42 19.72
C THR A 408 -16.75 22.37 20.52
N SER A 409 -17.71 23.24 20.23
CA SER A 409 -19.02 23.22 20.89
C SER A 409 -19.94 22.17 20.25
N LEU A 410 -20.83 21.58 21.04
CA LEU A 410 -21.96 20.78 20.51
C LEU A 410 -23.07 21.62 19.86
N GLU A 411 -22.96 22.96 19.89
CA GLU A 411 -23.82 23.87 19.12
C GLU A 411 -23.25 24.17 17.70
N ASP A 412 -22.04 23.69 17.41
CA ASP A 412 -21.41 23.86 16.09
C ASP A 412 -22.04 22.89 15.07
N GLU A 413 -22.90 23.38 14.22
CA GLU A 413 -23.59 22.59 13.19
C GLU A 413 -22.58 21.88 12.26
N THR A 414 -21.47 22.55 11.91
CA THR A 414 -20.45 21.99 11.02
C THR A 414 -19.80 20.75 11.65
N PHE A 415 -19.57 20.78 12.96
CA PHE A 415 -19.06 19.61 13.69
C PHE A 415 -20.09 18.47 13.75
N LEU A 416 -21.36 18.79 14.02
CA LEU A 416 -22.41 17.78 14.08
C LEU A 416 -22.71 17.17 12.70
N GLU A 417 -22.66 17.97 11.63
CA GLU A 417 -22.75 17.49 10.25
C GLU A 417 -21.59 16.58 9.89
N TYR A 418 -20.37 16.94 10.28
CA TYR A 418 -19.19 16.09 10.12
C TYR A 418 -19.39 14.72 10.80
N CYS A 419 -19.78 14.72 12.07
CA CYS A 419 -20.11 13.50 12.80
C CYS A 419 -21.23 12.67 12.12
N ALA A 420 -22.21 13.32 11.53
CA ALA A 420 -23.29 12.65 10.82
C ALA A 420 -22.80 11.94 9.57
N LEU A 421 -21.96 12.63 8.77
CA LEU A 421 -21.42 12.10 7.51
C LEU A 421 -20.50 10.91 7.73
N ASP A 422 -19.74 10.86 8.83
CA ASP A 422 -18.84 9.75 9.17
C ASP A 422 -19.58 8.42 9.45
N CYS A 423 -20.93 8.46 9.59
CA CYS A 423 -21.78 7.26 9.65
C CYS A 423 -22.67 7.07 8.40
N LEU A 424 -23.27 8.14 7.87
CA LEU A 424 -24.20 8.04 6.74
C LEU A 424 -23.49 7.65 5.43
N ILE A 425 -22.30 8.20 5.18
CA ILE A 425 -21.51 7.83 4.00
C ILE A 425 -21.07 6.36 4.05
N PRO A 426 -20.53 5.82 5.16
CA PRO A 426 -20.26 4.39 5.28
C PRO A 426 -21.47 3.50 4.97
N LEU A 427 -22.67 3.85 5.40
CA LEU A 427 -23.88 3.07 5.06
C LEU A 427 -24.17 3.07 3.56
N ALA A 428 -24.05 4.24 2.93
CA ALA A 428 -24.29 4.38 1.48
C ALA A 428 -23.23 3.62 0.66
N VAL A 429 -21.95 3.81 0.99
CA VAL A 429 -20.83 3.12 0.33
C VAL A 429 -20.91 1.61 0.51
N HIS A 430 -21.26 1.14 1.69
CA HIS A 430 -21.43 -0.29 1.97
C HIS A 430 -22.44 -0.95 1.01
N LYS A 431 -23.59 -0.29 0.77
CA LYS A 431 -24.59 -0.77 -0.20
C LYS A 431 -23.99 -0.89 -1.61
N GLU A 432 -23.21 0.11 -2.02
CA GLU A 432 -22.56 0.09 -3.35
C GLU A 432 -21.43 -0.94 -3.45
N GLN A 433 -20.65 -1.15 -2.39
CA GLN A 433 -19.65 -2.22 -2.35
C GLN A 433 -20.31 -3.60 -2.53
N LEU A 434 -21.42 -3.86 -1.87
CA LEU A 434 -22.19 -5.11 -2.05
C LEU A 434 -22.72 -5.24 -3.49
N LYS A 435 -23.30 -4.19 -4.03
CA LYS A 435 -23.80 -4.15 -5.40
C LYS A 435 -22.69 -4.39 -6.43
N ARG A 436 -21.53 -3.75 -6.24
CA ARG A 436 -20.36 -3.96 -7.09
C ARG A 436 -19.90 -5.42 -7.05
N ALA A 437 -19.85 -6.04 -5.87
CA ALA A 437 -19.50 -7.45 -5.72
C ALA A 437 -20.54 -8.37 -6.41
N GLU A 438 -21.83 -8.06 -6.32
CA GLU A 438 -22.90 -8.80 -7.01
C GLU A 438 -22.76 -8.70 -8.52
N VAL A 439 -22.62 -7.49 -9.07
CA VAL A 439 -22.46 -7.25 -10.51
C VAL A 439 -21.22 -7.97 -11.05
N THR A 440 -20.11 -7.95 -10.30
CA THR A 440 -18.87 -8.64 -10.67
C THR A 440 -18.89 -10.13 -10.35
N LYS A 441 -20.00 -10.66 -9.81
CA LYS A 441 -20.16 -12.06 -9.36
C LYS A 441 -19.05 -12.50 -8.38
N TYR A 442 -18.70 -11.64 -7.47
CA TYR A 442 -17.74 -11.94 -6.40
C TYR A 442 -18.46 -12.61 -5.21
N ASP A 443 -18.93 -13.85 -5.42
CA ASP A 443 -19.81 -14.56 -4.48
C ASP A 443 -19.26 -14.69 -3.06
N LYS A 444 -17.94 -14.73 -2.90
CA LYS A 444 -17.28 -14.86 -1.59
C LYS A 444 -17.06 -13.53 -0.87
N TYR A 445 -17.31 -12.40 -1.50
CA TYR A 445 -16.96 -11.07 -1.01
C TYR A 445 -17.52 -10.79 0.39
N LYS A 446 -18.83 -10.96 0.58
CA LYS A 446 -19.48 -10.74 1.88
C LYS A 446 -18.85 -11.59 2.99
N ASN A 447 -18.60 -12.88 2.70
CA ASN A 447 -17.98 -13.77 3.68
C ASN A 447 -16.52 -13.40 3.98
N LEU A 448 -15.77 -12.96 2.97
CA LEU A 448 -14.39 -12.47 3.19
C LEU A 448 -14.39 -11.23 4.09
N CYS A 449 -15.30 -10.28 3.89
CA CYS A 449 -15.42 -9.10 4.74
C CYS A 449 -15.82 -9.47 6.18
N LEU A 450 -16.91 -10.20 6.37
CA LEU A 450 -17.51 -10.42 7.69
C LEU A 450 -16.81 -11.50 8.51
N ILE A 451 -16.21 -12.51 7.88
CA ILE A 451 -15.56 -13.62 8.60
C ILE A 451 -14.06 -13.38 8.66
N GLN A 452 -13.39 -13.26 7.51
CA GLN A 452 -11.93 -13.22 7.47
C GLN A 452 -11.39 -11.85 7.88
N GLN A 453 -11.83 -10.76 7.24
CA GLN A 453 -11.29 -9.43 7.52
C GLN A 453 -11.71 -8.91 8.89
N SER A 454 -12.95 -9.15 9.29
CA SER A 454 -13.43 -8.83 10.63
C SER A 454 -12.62 -9.55 11.71
N SER A 455 -12.39 -10.86 11.57
CA SER A 455 -11.57 -11.64 12.52
C SER A 455 -10.13 -11.14 12.59
N ASN A 456 -9.53 -10.81 11.43
CA ASN A 456 -8.19 -10.22 11.35
C ASN A 456 -8.15 -8.87 12.07
N GLN A 457 -9.13 -8.01 11.85
CA GLN A 457 -9.23 -6.68 12.46
C GLN A 457 -9.34 -6.77 13.98
N HIS A 458 -10.20 -7.65 14.50
CA HIS A 458 -10.33 -7.90 15.93
C HIS A 458 -9.05 -8.48 16.54
N ALA A 459 -8.40 -9.41 15.86
CA ALA A 459 -7.13 -9.98 16.30
C ALA A 459 -6.04 -8.90 16.38
N VAL A 460 -5.94 -8.06 15.37
CA VAL A 460 -4.95 -6.98 15.31
C VAL A 460 -5.24 -5.88 16.34
N ALA A 461 -6.49 -5.46 16.52
CA ALA A 461 -6.87 -4.55 17.59
C ALA A 461 -6.44 -5.09 18.98
N ASN A 462 -6.59 -6.41 19.20
CA ASN A 462 -6.07 -7.07 20.40
C ASN A 462 -4.54 -7.02 20.52
N MET A 463 -3.82 -7.27 19.39
CA MET A 463 -2.36 -7.23 19.37
C MET A 463 -1.83 -5.83 19.66
N GLU A 464 -2.42 -4.81 19.06
CA GLU A 464 -2.06 -3.40 19.26
C GLU A 464 -2.33 -2.96 20.69
N HIS A 465 -3.49 -3.35 21.24
CA HIS A 465 -3.85 -3.07 22.64
C HIS A 465 -2.87 -3.72 23.62
N ARG A 466 -2.56 -5.02 23.46
CA ARG A 466 -1.63 -5.73 24.35
C ARG A 466 -0.19 -5.27 24.19
N GLY A 467 0.23 -4.98 22.98
CA GLY A 467 1.60 -4.65 22.63
C GLY A 467 2.60 -5.76 22.96
N VAL A 468 3.88 -5.47 22.74
CA VAL A 468 5.01 -6.37 23.01
C VAL A 468 5.86 -5.82 24.14
N LEU A 469 6.15 -6.64 25.16
CA LEU A 469 6.98 -6.23 26.28
C LEU A 469 8.46 -6.21 25.89
N LEU A 470 9.14 -5.10 26.17
CA LEU A 470 10.55 -4.88 25.91
C LEU A 470 11.35 -4.75 27.20
N ASP A 471 12.58 -5.25 27.19
CA ASP A 471 13.59 -4.98 28.21
C ASP A 471 14.19 -3.58 27.96
N ILE A 472 13.55 -2.58 28.55
CA ILE A 472 13.98 -1.16 28.38
C ILE A 472 15.39 -0.91 28.89
N PRO A 473 15.79 -1.35 30.12
CA PRO A 473 17.14 -1.20 30.58
C PRO A 473 18.19 -1.80 29.64
N TYR A 474 17.88 -2.97 29.04
CA TYR A 474 18.76 -3.61 28.06
C TYR A 474 18.89 -2.76 26.79
N LEU A 475 17.79 -2.25 26.23
CA LEU A 475 17.81 -1.40 25.03
C LEU A 475 18.57 -0.09 25.28
N GLU A 476 18.36 0.56 26.42
CA GLU A 476 19.11 1.76 26.82
C GLU A 476 20.59 1.45 27.02
N GLY A 477 20.90 0.27 27.59
CA GLY A 477 22.25 -0.24 27.71
C GLY A 477 22.97 -0.40 26.38
N LEU A 478 22.26 -0.82 25.31
CA LEU A 478 22.85 -0.95 23.97
C LEU A 478 23.27 0.38 23.34
N LEU A 479 22.71 1.51 23.77
CA LEU A 479 23.06 2.85 23.26
C LEU A 479 24.26 3.48 23.99
N LYS A 480 24.68 2.92 25.12
CA LYS A 480 25.80 3.44 25.89
C LYS A 480 27.12 3.20 25.18
N LYS A 481 28.08 4.12 25.36
CA LYS A 481 29.45 3.95 24.89
C LYS A 481 30.08 2.70 25.52
N GLY A 482 30.78 1.91 24.71
CA GLY A 482 31.39 0.65 25.14
C GLY A 482 30.41 -0.54 25.25
N SER A 483 29.13 -0.37 24.89
CA SER A 483 28.17 -1.47 24.80
C SER A 483 28.52 -2.47 23.70
N THR A 484 27.87 -3.64 23.72
CA THR A 484 28.06 -4.64 22.65
C THR A 484 27.78 -4.08 21.26
N LEU A 485 26.72 -3.27 21.09
CA LEU A 485 26.39 -2.68 19.82
C LEU A 485 27.37 -1.57 19.43
N ASP A 486 27.78 -0.75 20.38
CA ASP A 486 28.77 0.32 20.17
C ASP A 486 30.13 -0.26 19.77
N LYS A 487 30.58 -1.33 20.42
CA LYS A 487 31.81 -2.05 20.06
C LYS A 487 31.75 -2.59 18.63
N LEU A 488 30.63 -3.23 18.25
CA LEU A 488 30.44 -3.76 16.89
C LEU A 488 30.45 -2.66 15.83
N VAL A 489 29.80 -1.51 16.10
CA VAL A 489 29.82 -0.36 15.19
C VAL A 489 31.23 0.22 15.08
N THR A 490 31.95 0.37 16.20
CA THR A 490 33.33 0.87 16.22
C THR A 490 34.26 -0.06 15.47
N GLU A 491 34.18 -1.38 15.73
CA GLU A 491 34.96 -2.41 15.02
C GLU A 491 34.71 -2.35 13.52
N ALA A 492 33.43 -2.42 13.09
CA ALA A 492 33.10 -2.35 11.67
C ALA A 492 33.50 -1.03 11.00
N THR A 493 33.49 0.08 11.76
CA THR A 493 33.97 1.38 11.26
C THR A 493 35.49 1.36 11.09
N ASN A 494 36.20 0.79 12.04
CA ASN A 494 37.66 0.70 11.99
C ASN A 494 38.12 -0.26 10.88
N ASP A 495 37.46 -1.43 10.77
CA ASP A 495 37.73 -2.39 9.69
C ASP A 495 37.60 -1.74 8.31
N LEU A 496 36.53 -0.96 8.08
CA LEU A 496 36.33 -0.24 6.84
C LEU A 496 37.39 0.86 6.65
N LYS A 497 37.66 1.65 7.66
CA LYS A 497 38.63 2.77 7.59
C LYS A 497 40.05 2.30 7.30
N HIS A 498 40.44 1.12 7.79
CA HIS A 498 41.77 0.56 7.58
C HIS A 498 41.85 -0.31 6.30
N SER A 499 40.78 -0.44 5.52
CA SER A 499 40.84 -1.18 4.26
C SER A 499 41.69 -0.43 3.21
N LYS A 500 42.31 -1.23 2.33
CA LYS A 500 43.19 -0.68 1.26
C LYS A 500 42.45 0.29 0.33
N GLY A 501 41.17 0.00 0.03
CA GLY A 501 40.32 0.88 -0.77
C GLY A 501 40.13 2.25 -0.12
N VAL A 502 39.82 2.28 1.20
CA VAL A 502 39.63 3.53 1.94
C VAL A 502 40.93 4.31 2.09
N GLN A 503 42.08 3.65 2.24
CA GLN A 503 43.37 4.34 2.24
C GLN A 503 43.65 5.11 0.94
N LYS A 504 43.33 4.49 -0.21
CA LYS A 504 43.38 5.15 -1.52
C LYS A 504 42.33 6.27 -1.66
N ALA A 505 41.12 6.06 -1.16
CA ALA A 505 40.09 7.08 -1.16
C ALA A 505 40.49 8.31 -0.32
N ASN A 506 41.18 8.11 0.80
CA ASN A 506 41.72 9.22 1.60
C ASN A 506 42.69 10.08 0.81
N ALA A 507 43.60 9.49 0.01
CA ALA A 507 44.53 10.25 -0.82
C ALA A 507 43.80 11.18 -1.81
N ILE A 508 42.78 10.66 -2.49
CA ILE A 508 41.93 11.46 -3.40
C ILE A 508 41.20 12.57 -2.65
N LEU A 509 40.68 12.28 -1.47
CA LEU A 509 39.93 13.24 -0.66
C LEU A 509 40.88 14.35 -0.11
N GLN A 510 42.14 14.02 0.22
CA GLN A 510 43.18 14.98 0.63
C GLN A 510 43.53 15.90 -0.52
N GLU A 511 43.76 15.36 -1.71
CA GLU A 511 44.06 16.13 -2.92
C GLU A 511 42.91 17.10 -3.27
N ALA A 512 41.65 16.62 -3.22
CA ALA A 512 40.47 17.45 -3.48
C ALA A 512 40.29 18.60 -2.46
N MET A 513 40.84 18.46 -1.26
CA MET A 513 40.86 19.50 -0.23
C MET A 513 42.07 20.43 -0.31
N GLY A 514 42.96 20.24 -1.28
CA GLY A 514 44.24 21.03 -1.37
C GLY A 514 45.26 20.69 -0.29
N LEU A 515 45.13 19.53 0.37
CA LEU A 515 45.97 19.07 1.47
C LEU A 515 47.06 18.09 0.97
N SER A 516 47.48 18.18 -0.31
CA SER A 516 48.54 17.33 -0.86
C SER A 516 49.90 17.72 -0.26
N ASN A 517 50.79 16.72 -0.04
CA ASN A 517 52.14 16.92 0.53
C ASN A 517 53.06 17.83 -0.31
N ASP A 518 52.65 18.23 -1.51
CA ASP A 518 53.39 19.15 -2.40
C ASP A 518 53.01 20.62 -2.21
N SER A 519 52.14 20.95 -1.23
CA SER A 519 51.78 22.35 -0.96
C SER A 519 52.83 23.03 -0.11
N LEU A 520 53.17 24.31 -0.43
CA LEU A 520 54.09 25.18 0.33
C LEU A 520 53.71 25.36 1.83
N PHE A 521 52.63 24.76 2.28
CA PHE A 521 52.05 24.81 3.61
C PHE A 521 52.10 23.48 4.37
N ALA A 522 52.82 22.47 3.85
CA ALA A 522 52.94 21.14 4.48
C ALA A 522 53.45 21.20 5.93
N ASP A 523 54.23 22.21 6.27
CA ASP A 523 54.79 22.40 7.62
C ASP A 523 53.81 23.03 8.64
N ILE A 524 52.60 23.44 8.22
CA ILE A 524 51.61 24.10 9.10
C ILE A 524 50.48 23.14 9.50
N VAL A 525 50.37 21.96 8.87
CA VAL A 525 49.25 21.02 9.10
C VAL A 525 49.73 19.86 9.95
N GLU A 526 50.06 20.10 11.19
CA GLU A 526 50.34 19.04 12.19
C GLU A 526 49.11 18.18 12.56
N ASP A 527 47.88 18.54 12.11
CA ASP A 527 46.60 17.87 12.45
C ASP A 527 45.74 17.49 11.25
N THR A 528 46.31 17.04 10.10
CA THR A 528 45.48 16.36 9.12
C THR A 528 45.08 15.01 9.69
N PRO A 529 43.78 14.74 9.88
CA PRO A 529 43.39 13.43 10.38
C PRO A 529 43.81 12.37 9.38
N ASP A 530 44.59 11.39 9.80
CA ASP A 530 45.07 10.23 9.01
C ASP A 530 43.93 9.50 8.23
N ASN A 531 42.69 9.88 8.51
CA ASN A 531 41.52 9.27 7.90
C ASN A 531 40.38 10.27 7.71
N LEU A 532 40.33 10.89 6.54
CA LEU A 532 39.24 11.78 6.11
C LEU A 532 37.94 11.04 5.71
N PHE A 533 38.07 9.78 5.32
CA PHE A 533 36.92 9.02 4.84
C PHE A 533 35.83 8.89 5.90
N ASN A 534 34.63 9.39 5.57
CA ASN A 534 33.44 9.25 6.40
C ASN A 534 32.36 8.44 5.64
N PRO A 535 32.04 7.22 6.09
CA PRO A 535 31.01 6.39 5.44
C PRO A 535 29.57 6.92 5.57
N ALA A 536 29.36 8.04 6.26
CA ALA A 536 28.08 8.74 6.30
C ALA A 536 27.94 9.84 5.24
N LYS A 537 29.05 10.25 4.60
CA LYS A 537 29.02 11.23 3.52
C LYS A 537 28.91 10.51 2.19
N ALA A 538 27.85 10.82 1.45
CA ALA A 538 27.57 10.18 0.14
C ALA A 538 28.74 10.31 -0.82
N GLU A 539 29.34 11.52 -0.94
CA GLU A 539 30.47 11.75 -1.83
C GLU A 539 31.70 10.89 -1.49
N HIS A 540 32.04 10.71 -0.19
CA HIS A 540 33.15 9.85 0.21
C HIS A 540 32.91 8.38 -0.19
N VAL A 541 31.64 7.91 -0.13
CA VAL A 541 31.27 6.57 -0.54
C VAL A 541 31.33 6.43 -2.07
N GLN A 542 30.98 7.48 -2.82
CA GLN A 542 31.14 7.52 -4.28
C GLN A 542 32.62 7.46 -4.67
N VAL A 543 33.49 8.26 -4.01
CA VAL A 543 34.94 8.20 -4.25
C VAL A 543 35.47 6.79 -4.03
N LEU A 544 35.07 6.11 -2.95
CA LEU A 544 35.51 4.74 -2.69
C LEU A 544 35.03 3.76 -3.77
N PHE A 545 33.75 3.75 -4.08
CA PHE A 545 33.18 2.70 -4.93
C PHE A 545 33.31 2.99 -6.42
N GLN A 546 33.23 4.26 -6.82
CA GLN A 546 33.27 4.67 -8.20
C GLN A 546 34.70 4.99 -8.69
N ASP A 547 35.46 5.79 -7.90
CA ASP A 547 36.74 6.29 -8.37
C ASP A 547 37.94 5.38 -7.96
N VAL A 548 37.85 4.72 -6.79
CA VAL A 548 38.96 3.87 -6.28
C VAL A 548 38.78 2.40 -6.68
N LEU A 549 37.58 1.87 -6.52
CA LEU A 549 37.29 0.47 -6.77
C LEU A 549 36.70 0.22 -8.17
N GLU A 550 36.38 1.29 -8.91
CA GLU A 550 35.88 1.27 -10.28
C GLU A 550 34.74 0.26 -10.48
N LEU A 551 33.81 0.21 -9.50
CA LEU A 551 32.68 -0.73 -9.56
C LEU A 551 31.63 -0.25 -10.57
N GLU A 552 30.99 -1.18 -11.24
CA GLU A 552 29.92 -0.88 -12.17
C GLU A 552 28.64 -0.43 -11.46
N PRO A 553 27.89 0.54 -12.02
CA PRO A 553 26.62 0.97 -11.45
C PRO A 553 25.57 -0.15 -11.53
N VAL A 554 24.90 -0.41 -10.45
CA VAL A 554 23.78 -1.36 -10.37
C VAL A 554 22.58 -0.66 -9.77
N GLY A 555 21.41 -0.74 -10.43
CA GLY A 555 20.19 -0.02 -9.97
C GLY A 555 20.15 1.46 -10.40
N GLY A 556 21.07 1.90 -11.29
CA GLY A 556 21.05 3.24 -11.89
C GLY A 556 21.79 4.32 -11.11
N TYR A 557 21.48 5.58 -11.44
CA TYR A 557 22.14 6.77 -10.92
C TYR A 557 21.20 7.57 -10.03
N GLN A 558 21.77 8.38 -9.12
CA GLN A 558 20.99 9.34 -8.32
C GLN A 558 20.49 10.49 -9.20
N LYS A 559 19.49 11.23 -8.72
CA LYS A 559 18.95 12.42 -9.43
C LYS A 559 19.95 13.58 -9.45
N LYS A 560 20.78 13.67 -8.41
CA LYS A 560 21.79 14.70 -8.27
C LYS A 560 23.15 14.09 -8.60
N ASP A 561 23.88 14.74 -9.52
CA ASP A 561 25.24 14.38 -9.82
C ASP A 561 26.18 14.71 -8.64
N ARG A 562 27.37 14.13 -8.68
CA ARG A 562 28.45 14.41 -7.75
C ARG A 562 28.94 15.84 -7.90
N ASP A 563 29.62 16.37 -6.90
CA ASP A 563 30.16 17.73 -6.91
C ASP A 563 31.20 17.95 -8.02
N ASN A 564 31.80 16.87 -8.56
CA ASN A 564 32.71 16.89 -9.72
C ASN A 564 31.99 16.73 -11.09
N GLY A 565 30.67 16.75 -11.13
CA GLY A 565 29.86 16.62 -12.35
C GLY A 565 29.70 15.20 -12.88
N LYS A 566 30.26 14.17 -12.23
CA LYS A 566 30.04 12.77 -12.61
C LYS A 566 28.67 12.28 -12.10
N PRO A 567 28.00 11.38 -12.81
CA PRO A 567 26.78 10.75 -12.31
C PRO A 567 27.05 9.98 -11.00
N ALA A 568 26.25 10.23 -9.96
CA ALA A 568 26.37 9.53 -8.68
C ALA A 568 25.66 8.17 -8.74
N TYR A 569 26.32 7.08 -8.30
CA TYR A 569 25.71 5.76 -8.23
C TYR A 569 24.67 5.67 -7.10
N LYS A 570 23.60 4.92 -7.33
CA LYS A 570 22.73 4.47 -6.24
C LYS A 570 23.45 3.35 -5.48
N ILE A 571 23.99 3.66 -4.30
CA ILE A 571 24.66 2.70 -3.41
C ILE A 571 23.62 2.00 -2.54
N ASN A 572 22.71 1.35 -3.20
CA ASN A 572 21.54 0.71 -2.61
C ASN A 572 21.81 -0.78 -2.30
N LYS A 573 20.80 -1.53 -1.89
CA LYS A 573 20.92 -2.96 -1.57
C LYS A 573 21.26 -3.79 -2.81
N ALA A 574 20.72 -3.45 -3.98
CA ALA A 574 21.05 -4.12 -5.25
C ALA A 574 22.53 -3.96 -5.58
N PHE A 575 23.07 -2.73 -5.45
CA PHE A 575 24.49 -2.46 -5.62
C PHE A 575 25.33 -3.29 -4.64
N GLN A 576 24.99 -3.25 -3.35
CA GLN A 576 25.70 -3.99 -2.32
C GLN A 576 25.63 -5.50 -2.54
N GLN A 577 24.51 -6.02 -3.02
CA GLN A 577 24.34 -7.45 -3.31
C GLN A 577 25.13 -7.89 -4.55
N ALA A 578 25.13 -7.10 -5.60
CA ALA A 578 25.89 -7.38 -6.81
C ALA A 578 27.39 -7.42 -6.51
N HIS A 579 27.87 -6.48 -5.69
CA HIS A 579 29.28 -6.38 -5.31
C HIS A 579 29.64 -7.02 -3.96
N ARG A 580 28.80 -7.95 -3.45
CA ARG A 580 28.94 -8.55 -2.10
C ARG A 580 30.27 -9.26 -1.83
N PHE A 581 30.99 -9.63 -2.87
CA PHE A 581 32.32 -10.27 -2.77
C PHE A 581 33.47 -9.27 -2.71
N VAL A 582 33.21 -7.99 -2.96
CA VAL A 582 34.21 -6.92 -2.79
C VAL A 582 34.33 -6.63 -1.30
N PHE A 583 35.55 -6.64 -0.80
CA PHE A 583 35.82 -6.57 0.64
C PHE A 583 35.25 -5.30 1.28
N GLU A 584 35.51 -4.15 0.69
CA GLU A 584 35.03 -2.84 1.18
C GLU A 584 33.50 -2.74 1.13
N VAL A 585 32.85 -3.29 0.10
CA VAL A 585 31.38 -3.33 0.02
C VAL A 585 30.79 -4.21 1.12
N SER A 586 31.44 -5.33 1.43
CA SER A 586 30.99 -6.22 2.52
C SER A 586 31.09 -5.53 3.88
N LEU A 587 32.19 -4.81 4.14
CA LEU A 587 32.39 -4.02 5.36
C LEU A 587 31.40 -2.85 5.47
N PHE A 588 31.20 -2.12 4.39
CA PHE A 588 30.20 -1.03 4.32
C PHE A 588 28.80 -1.55 4.59
N SER A 589 28.41 -2.68 3.99
CA SER A 589 27.11 -3.32 4.21
C SER A 589 26.94 -3.75 5.67
N ARG A 590 27.98 -4.33 6.30
CA ARG A 590 27.96 -4.69 7.73
C ARG A 590 27.77 -3.45 8.60
N LEU A 591 28.53 -2.39 8.35
CA LEU A 591 28.44 -1.12 9.10
C LEU A 591 27.04 -0.48 8.94
N SER A 592 26.50 -0.44 7.73
CA SER A 592 25.17 0.09 7.43
C SER A 592 24.07 -0.68 8.19
N LYS A 593 24.14 -2.02 8.22
CA LYS A 593 23.22 -2.86 9.00
C LYS A 593 23.30 -2.58 10.50
N LEU A 594 24.49 -2.41 11.07
CA LEU A 594 24.67 -2.11 12.48
C LEU A 594 24.17 -0.70 12.85
N LYS A 595 24.45 0.30 11.99
CA LYS A 595 23.91 1.66 12.16
C LYS A 595 22.38 1.68 12.07
N LYS A 596 21.79 0.97 11.09
CA LYS A 596 20.35 0.81 10.98
C LYS A 596 19.77 0.11 12.22
N MET A 597 20.44 -0.88 12.77
CA MET A 597 20.02 -1.53 14.03
C MET A 597 19.94 -0.52 15.18
N LYS A 598 20.94 0.34 15.32
CA LYS A 598 20.98 1.36 16.37
C LYS A 598 19.85 2.39 16.22
N SER A 599 19.68 2.95 15.01
CA SER A 599 18.74 4.05 14.77
C SER A 599 17.30 3.57 14.52
N ALA A 600 17.09 2.69 13.54
CA ALA A 600 15.76 2.29 13.09
C ALA A 600 15.05 1.30 14.04
N TYR A 601 15.83 0.58 14.88
CA TYR A 601 15.22 -0.36 15.83
C TYR A 601 15.41 0.07 17.28
N VAL A 602 16.65 0.14 17.81
CA VAL A 602 16.84 0.40 19.25
C VAL A 602 16.31 1.78 19.65
N GLN A 603 16.73 2.85 18.96
CA GLN A 603 16.26 4.21 19.24
C GLN A 603 14.77 4.39 18.93
N ALA A 604 14.31 3.82 17.79
CA ALA A 604 12.90 3.90 17.42
C ALA A 604 12.02 3.18 18.44
N PHE A 605 12.37 1.99 18.89
CA PHE A 605 11.60 1.25 19.88
C PHE A 605 11.49 2.03 21.20
N LEU A 606 12.60 2.57 21.70
CA LEU A 606 12.60 3.41 22.91
C LEU A 606 11.75 4.67 22.72
N LYS A 607 11.86 5.34 21.57
CA LYS A 607 11.06 6.52 21.24
C LYS A 607 9.56 6.20 21.27
N TRP A 608 9.15 5.08 20.63
CA TRP A 608 7.75 4.75 20.53
C TRP A 608 7.16 4.19 21.83
N VAL A 609 7.94 3.48 22.65
CA VAL A 609 7.51 3.08 24.00
C VAL A 609 7.25 4.31 24.87
N LYS A 610 8.08 5.34 24.80
CA LYS A 610 7.94 6.57 25.60
C LYS A 610 6.80 7.48 25.14
N LYS A 611 6.22 7.26 23.96
CA LYS A 611 5.10 8.08 23.46
C LYS A 611 3.77 7.83 24.15
N THR A 612 3.62 6.71 24.84
CA THR A 612 2.42 6.41 25.62
C THR A 612 2.77 6.39 27.10
N ALA A 613 1.99 7.03 27.94
CA ALA A 613 2.21 7.04 29.39
C ALA A 613 2.27 5.61 29.94
N ASP A 614 1.35 4.74 29.50
CA ASP A 614 1.33 3.31 29.81
C ASP A 614 2.59 2.60 29.28
N GLY A 615 3.04 2.89 28.08
CA GLY A 615 4.26 2.28 27.50
C GLY A 615 5.51 2.66 28.28
N ALA A 616 5.64 3.91 28.75
CA ALA A 616 6.73 4.35 29.60
C ALA A 616 6.77 3.62 30.94
N LEU A 617 5.59 3.30 31.53
CA LEU A 617 5.49 2.59 32.80
C LEU A 617 5.62 1.07 32.64
N THR A 618 5.04 0.49 31.62
CA THR A 618 4.95 -0.96 31.43
C THR A 618 6.04 -1.55 30.53
N GLY A 619 6.78 -0.72 29.80
CA GLY A 619 7.75 -1.15 28.78
C GLY A 619 7.11 -1.81 27.54
N ARG A 620 5.82 -1.59 27.30
CA ARG A 620 5.10 -2.17 26.18
C ARG A 620 5.17 -1.30 24.93
N LEU A 621 5.61 -1.90 23.85
CA LEU A 621 5.62 -1.30 22.52
C LEU A 621 4.35 -1.71 21.78
N ARG A 622 3.61 -0.74 21.25
CA ARG A 622 2.36 -0.96 20.53
C ARG A 622 2.47 -0.40 19.10
N PRO A 623 2.86 -1.23 18.14
CA PRO A 623 2.89 -0.81 16.73
C PRO A 623 1.48 -0.72 16.17
N ASN A 624 1.32 0.02 15.08
CA ASN A 624 0.11 -0.04 14.26
C ASN A 624 0.24 -1.19 13.25
N PHE A 625 -0.85 -1.91 13.01
CA PHE A 625 -0.94 -2.90 11.95
C PHE A 625 -1.99 -2.48 10.90
N GLY A 626 -1.80 -2.89 9.66
CA GLY A 626 -2.75 -2.63 8.58
C GLY A 626 -2.80 -3.77 7.57
N PHE A 627 -3.90 -3.84 6.83
CA PHE A 627 -4.16 -4.91 5.86
C PHE A 627 -4.29 -4.42 4.41
N VAL A 628 -4.43 -3.12 4.21
CA VAL A 628 -4.70 -2.51 2.90
C VAL A 628 -3.47 -1.85 2.27
N TYR A 629 -2.30 -2.00 2.89
CA TYR A 629 -1.08 -1.31 2.46
C TYR A 629 -0.15 -2.16 1.60
N VAL A 630 -0.49 -3.44 1.42
CA VAL A 630 0.34 -4.40 0.68
C VAL A 630 -0.55 -5.15 -0.29
N VAL A 631 -0.28 -5.03 -1.60
CA VAL A 631 -1.07 -5.65 -2.68
C VAL A 631 -1.26 -7.16 -2.51
N THR A 632 -0.28 -7.83 -1.91
CA THR A 632 -0.36 -9.29 -1.68
C THR A 632 -1.28 -9.71 -0.53
N GLY A 633 -1.99 -8.77 0.12
CA GLY A 633 -2.85 -9.06 1.28
C GLY A 633 -2.10 -9.40 2.57
N ARG A 634 -0.79 -9.22 2.61
CA ARG A 634 -0.02 -9.34 3.85
C ARG A 634 -0.31 -8.15 4.75
N SER A 635 -0.36 -8.39 6.06
CA SER A 635 -0.37 -7.29 7.02
C SER A 635 0.98 -6.56 6.99
N ASN A 636 0.96 -5.27 7.24
CA ASN A 636 2.15 -4.49 7.54
C ASN A 636 2.12 -3.95 8.96
N SER A 637 3.27 -3.50 9.46
CA SER A 637 3.32 -2.79 10.75
C SER A 637 4.11 -1.50 10.63
N SER A 638 3.66 -0.48 11.37
CA SER A 638 4.27 0.86 11.39
C SER A 638 4.26 1.45 12.80
N LYS A 639 5.07 2.46 13.01
CA LYS A 639 5.12 3.26 14.26
C LYS A 639 5.38 2.44 15.54
N PRO A 640 6.43 1.61 15.60
CA PRO A 640 7.42 1.31 14.58
C PRO A 640 7.09 0.02 13.80
N SER A 641 7.81 -0.23 12.68
CA SER A 641 7.69 -1.49 11.97
C SER A 641 8.35 -2.64 12.73
N LEU A 642 7.56 -3.56 13.29
CA LEU A 642 8.06 -4.76 13.95
C LEU A 642 8.33 -5.91 12.97
N GLN A 643 7.60 -5.97 11.86
CA GLN A 643 7.72 -7.04 10.88
C GLN A 643 9.04 -6.99 10.10
N GLN A 644 9.68 -5.81 10.02
CA GLN A 644 11.01 -5.64 9.42
C GLN A 644 12.16 -5.90 10.41
N THR A 645 11.86 -6.31 11.64
CA THR A 645 12.90 -6.60 12.63
C THR A 645 13.79 -7.74 12.15
N PRO A 646 15.14 -7.56 12.12
CA PRO A 646 16.05 -8.60 11.65
C PRO A 646 15.84 -9.93 12.37
N SER A 647 15.63 -11.01 11.60
CA SER A 647 15.31 -12.33 12.13
C SER A 647 16.48 -13.32 12.10
N ARG A 648 17.49 -13.08 11.23
CA ARG A 648 18.62 -13.98 10.97
C ARG A 648 19.95 -13.29 11.24
N GLY A 649 21.00 -14.07 11.49
CA GLY A 649 22.34 -13.57 11.75
C GLY A 649 22.69 -13.39 13.25
N LYS A 650 23.98 -13.14 13.53
CA LYS A 650 24.48 -12.96 14.91
C LYS A 650 23.95 -11.67 15.52
N GLU A 651 23.91 -10.60 14.73
CA GLU A 651 23.45 -9.26 15.14
C GLU A 651 21.95 -9.26 15.48
N ALA A 652 21.13 -10.01 14.75
CA ALA A 652 19.70 -10.13 15.03
C ALA A 652 19.43 -10.68 16.44
N LYS A 653 20.31 -11.53 16.98
CA LYS A 653 20.18 -12.07 18.35
C LYS A 653 20.24 -10.97 19.40
N ILE A 654 21.03 -9.91 19.17
CA ILE A 654 21.16 -8.77 20.06
C ILE A 654 19.78 -8.08 20.19
N LEU A 655 19.14 -7.79 19.06
CA LEU A 655 17.82 -7.13 19.09
C LEU A 655 16.71 -8.05 19.62
N LYS A 656 16.72 -9.33 19.24
CA LYS A 656 15.72 -10.31 19.72
C LYS A 656 15.71 -10.50 21.23
N ARG A 657 16.85 -10.32 21.90
CA ARG A 657 16.95 -10.39 23.36
C ARG A 657 16.11 -9.33 24.06
N ALA A 658 15.87 -8.18 23.39
CA ALA A 658 15.06 -7.13 23.97
C ALA A 658 13.57 -7.50 24.13
N PHE A 659 13.09 -8.49 23.38
CA PHE A 659 11.70 -8.95 23.47
C PHE A 659 11.56 -9.98 24.56
N ILE A 660 10.87 -9.66 25.63
CA ILE A 660 10.72 -10.49 26.82
C ILE A 660 9.28 -10.92 27.06
N ALA A 661 9.10 -11.98 27.84
CA ALA A 661 7.79 -12.37 28.36
C ALA A 661 7.58 -11.77 29.76
N PRO A 662 6.34 -11.47 30.18
CA PRO A 662 6.05 -11.12 31.56
C PRO A 662 6.47 -12.23 32.53
N LYS A 663 6.73 -11.89 33.78
CA LYS A 663 7.07 -12.86 34.83
C LYS A 663 6.00 -13.96 34.91
N GLY A 664 6.45 -15.22 34.91
CA GLY A 664 5.55 -16.38 34.94
C GLY A 664 4.95 -16.79 33.58
N HIS A 665 5.32 -16.12 32.51
CA HIS A 665 4.86 -16.41 31.13
C HIS A 665 6.00 -16.87 30.24
N LEU A 666 5.64 -17.60 29.19
CA LEU A 666 6.56 -18.01 28.13
C LEU A 666 6.14 -17.35 26.81
N ARG A 667 7.12 -17.04 25.98
CA ARG A 667 6.87 -16.59 24.62
C ARG A 667 6.88 -17.79 23.67
N LEU A 668 5.74 -18.05 23.05
CA LEU A 668 5.60 -19.04 22.00
C LEU A 668 5.83 -18.37 20.65
N ALA A 669 6.74 -18.89 19.84
CA ALA A 669 6.93 -18.49 18.46
C ALA A 669 6.56 -19.65 17.54
N THR A 670 5.59 -19.41 16.66
CA THR A 670 5.14 -20.39 15.66
C THR A 670 5.25 -19.79 14.28
N ASP A 671 5.62 -20.59 13.30
CA ASP A 671 5.71 -20.20 11.91
C ASP A 671 5.30 -21.37 11.01
N TYR A 672 4.65 -21.05 9.89
CA TYR A 672 4.30 -22.03 8.87
C TYR A 672 5.50 -22.28 7.96
N SER A 673 5.94 -23.53 7.88
CA SER A 673 7.05 -23.91 7.01
C SER A 673 6.64 -23.89 5.54
N ALA A 674 7.24 -22.99 4.75
CA ALA A 674 7.02 -22.87 3.30
C ALA A 674 5.54 -22.79 2.90
N ASN A 675 4.77 -21.93 3.60
CA ASN A 675 3.31 -21.87 3.44
C ASN A 675 2.92 -21.53 2.00
N GLU A 676 3.55 -20.52 1.39
CA GLU A 676 3.27 -20.07 0.02
C GLU A 676 3.51 -21.18 -1.01
N VAL A 677 4.63 -21.89 -0.89
CA VAL A 677 4.94 -23.01 -1.80
C VAL A 677 3.95 -24.18 -1.63
N ARG A 678 3.44 -24.39 -0.42
CA ARG A 678 2.37 -25.37 -0.18
C ARG A 678 1.05 -24.98 -0.82
N PHE A 679 0.69 -23.70 -0.76
CA PHE A 679 -0.49 -23.17 -1.45
C PHE A 679 -0.31 -23.29 -2.96
N ALA A 680 0.85 -22.93 -3.51
CA ALA A 680 1.14 -23.08 -4.93
C ALA A 680 1.01 -24.53 -5.39
N ALA A 681 1.59 -25.49 -4.65
CA ALA A 681 1.46 -26.90 -4.94
C ALA A 681 -0.02 -27.39 -4.95
N ASN A 682 -0.82 -26.89 -4.00
CA ASN A 682 -2.22 -27.25 -3.88
C ASN A 682 -3.07 -26.65 -5.02
N ILE A 683 -2.85 -25.37 -5.36
CA ILE A 683 -3.57 -24.67 -6.42
C ILE A 683 -3.23 -25.24 -7.80
N ALA A 684 -1.93 -25.53 -8.03
CA ALA A 684 -1.45 -26.12 -9.28
C ALA A 684 -1.73 -27.63 -9.39
N HIS A 685 -2.27 -28.27 -8.34
CA HIS A 685 -2.41 -29.72 -8.24
C HIS A 685 -1.07 -30.47 -8.51
N ASP A 686 0.07 -29.86 -8.11
CA ASP A 686 1.38 -30.45 -8.30
C ASP A 686 1.68 -31.54 -7.26
N HIS A 687 1.43 -32.78 -7.67
CA HIS A 687 1.62 -33.95 -6.82
C HIS A 687 3.08 -34.17 -6.43
N THR A 688 4.04 -33.81 -7.28
CA THR A 688 5.48 -33.97 -7.00
C THR A 688 5.89 -33.03 -5.88
N MET A 689 5.49 -31.77 -5.96
CA MET A 689 5.76 -30.77 -4.93
C MET A 689 5.05 -31.12 -3.61
N ALA A 690 3.79 -31.55 -3.67
CA ALA A 690 3.03 -31.99 -2.49
C ALA A 690 3.69 -33.20 -1.82
N HIS A 691 4.16 -34.19 -2.60
CA HIS A 691 4.87 -35.38 -2.10
C HIS A 691 6.19 -35.00 -1.41
N ALA A 692 6.96 -34.06 -1.96
CA ALA A 692 8.19 -33.57 -1.33
C ALA A 692 7.95 -33.02 0.09
N PHE A 693 6.83 -32.31 0.32
CA PHE A 693 6.46 -31.83 1.66
C PHE A 693 6.06 -32.96 2.62
N ILE A 694 5.41 -34.00 2.12
CA ILE A 694 5.03 -35.18 2.92
C ILE A 694 6.29 -35.91 3.35
N VAL A 695 7.23 -36.18 2.44
CA VAL A 695 8.51 -36.82 2.72
C VAL A 695 9.34 -36.01 3.71
N ALA A 696 9.48 -34.69 3.50
CA ALA A 696 10.18 -33.81 4.42
C ALA A 696 9.57 -33.78 5.83
N ARG A 697 8.24 -33.94 5.95
CA ARG A 697 7.57 -34.07 7.25
C ARG A 697 7.85 -35.42 7.92
N GLN A 698 7.86 -36.51 7.15
CA GLN A 698 8.18 -37.85 7.64
C GLN A 698 9.62 -37.94 8.13
N LEU A 699 10.56 -37.40 7.34
CA LEU A 699 11.99 -37.34 7.72
C LEU A 699 12.18 -36.52 9.01
N ARG A 700 11.55 -35.35 9.14
CA ARG A 700 11.60 -34.54 10.39
C ARG A 700 11.04 -35.31 11.60
N LYS A 701 9.93 -36.04 11.42
CA LYS A 701 9.37 -36.88 12.50
C LYS A 701 10.30 -38.00 12.88
N ALA A 702 10.98 -38.65 11.91
CA ALA A 702 11.97 -39.70 12.15
C ALA A 702 13.19 -39.13 12.89
N MET A 703 13.73 -37.99 12.43
CA MET A 703 14.82 -37.28 13.12
C MET A 703 14.46 -36.90 14.57
N TRP A 704 13.24 -36.42 14.79
CA TRP A 704 12.76 -36.08 16.14
C TRP A 704 12.67 -37.30 17.07
N LYS A 705 12.26 -38.44 16.50
CA LYS A 705 12.28 -39.73 17.23
C LYS A 705 13.71 -40.18 17.53
N MET A 706 14.63 -40.03 16.57
CA MET A 706 16.06 -40.32 16.77
C MET A 706 16.66 -39.43 17.85
N ASP A 707 16.44 -38.12 17.84
CA ASP A 707 16.88 -37.17 18.88
C ASP A 707 16.35 -37.57 20.28
N ALA A 708 15.12 -38.04 20.35
CA ALA A 708 14.52 -38.46 21.60
C ALA A 708 15.16 -39.75 22.13
N VAL A 709 15.47 -40.70 21.23
CA VAL A 709 16.18 -41.96 21.55
C VAL A 709 17.62 -41.65 21.96
N GLU A 710 18.32 -40.80 21.23
CA GLU A 710 19.68 -40.35 21.54
C GLU A 710 19.74 -39.67 22.91
N LYS A 711 18.84 -38.75 23.21
CA LYS A 711 18.74 -38.09 24.54
C LYS A 711 18.44 -39.10 25.65
N LYS A 712 17.63 -40.12 25.38
CA LYS A 712 17.34 -41.19 26.34
C LYS A 712 18.58 -42.06 26.57
N LEU A 713 19.30 -42.40 25.51
CA LEU A 713 20.54 -43.17 25.56
C LEU A 713 21.63 -42.42 26.34
N ILE A 714 21.84 -41.15 26.05
CA ILE A 714 22.80 -40.29 26.77
C ILE A 714 22.47 -40.21 28.27
N ARG A 715 21.18 -40.07 28.63
CA ARG A 715 20.76 -40.08 30.05
C ARG A 715 21.07 -41.41 30.71
N GLU A 716 20.85 -42.56 30.04
CA GLU A 716 21.12 -43.89 30.53
C GLU A 716 22.62 -44.13 30.66
N MET A 717 23.42 -43.70 29.69
CA MET A 717 24.88 -43.75 29.75
C MET A 717 25.43 -42.95 30.94
N LYS A 718 24.92 -41.71 31.14
CA LYS A 718 25.26 -40.90 32.32
C LYS A 718 24.91 -41.60 33.62
N ARG A 719 23.74 -42.22 33.71
CA ARG A 719 23.29 -42.96 34.89
C ARG A 719 24.20 -44.16 35.21
N ARG A 720 24.76 -44.80 34.18
CA ARG A 720 25.64 -45.95 34.29
C ARG A 720 27.13 -45.61 34.39
N GLY A 721 27.49 -44.32 34.39
CA GLY A 721 28.88 -43.86 34.40
C GLY A 721 29.69 -44.24 33.15
N LEU A 722 29.02 -44.50 32.03
CA LEU A 722 29.65 -44.82 30.75
C LEU A 722 30.12 -43.56 30.01
N PRO A 723 31.25 -43.63 29.27
CA PRO A 723 31.73 -42.48 28.48
C PRO A 723 30.69 -42.09 27.42
N ILE A 724 30.41 -40.78 27.29
CA ILE A 724 29.49 -40.22 26.29
C ILE A 724 30.32 -39.95 25.04
N PRO A 725 29.92 -40.46 23.84
CA PRO A 725 30.57 -40.13 22.59
C PRO A 725 30.47 -38.62 22.32
N ASP A 726 31.53 -38.01 21.86
CA ASP A 726 31.49 -36.60 21.40
C ASP A 726 30.82 -36.56 20.04
N LEU A 727 29.55 -36.19 20.03
CA LEU A 727 28.73 -36.11 18.82
C LEU A 727 28.83 -34.73 18.11
N THR A 728 29.83 -33.92 18.47
CA THR A 728 29.98 -32.57 17.88
C THR A 728 30.69 -32.56 16.53
N GLU A 729 31.38 -33.63 16.13
CA GLU A 729 32.11 -33.67 14.86
C GLU A 729 31.23 -33.96 13.64
N ASP A 730 30.10 -34.65 13.77
CA ASP A 730 29.25 -35.04 12.64
C ASP A 730 28.18 -33.99 12.22
N LYS A 731 28.11 -32.85 12.91
CA LYS A 731 27.14 -31.76 12.55
C LYS A 731 27.67 -30.70 11.58
N LYS A 732 28.83 -30.94 10.97
CA LYS A 732 29.43 -30.03 9.96
C LYS A 732 29.37 -30.55 8.53
N GLY A 733 28.56 -31.57 8.24
CA GLY A 733 28.29 -32.07 6.89
C GLY A 733 26.95 -31.54 6.34
#